data_184ce1a401c6e497940bf3bc41f7fed4
#
_entry.id   184ce1a401c6e497940bf3bc41f7fed4
#
_cell.length_a   1.000
_cell.length_b   1.000
_cell.length_c   1.000
_cell.angle_alpha   90.00
_cell.angle_beta   90.00
_cell.angle_gamma   90.00
#
_symmetry.space_group_name_H-M   'P 1'
#
loop_
_entity.id
_entity.type
_entity.pdbx_description
1 polymer ?
#
loop_
_entity_poly.entity_id
_entity_poly.type
_entity_poly.pdbx_seq_one_letter_code
_entity_poly.pdbx_strand_id
1 'polypeptide(L)'
;MKILKTQTLRGPNYWSIRRPKLVVIRLDLEDLANTPSNEIPGFYEGLVEILPSLIEHYCSPGYRGGFLERVQQGTYMGHIIEHVALELQELAGMPVGFGRTRETSDLGVYNVAFEYVEEQSGRYAGRAAVRICQSLVDNGIYSRSELEQDLTDLRDLNANAALGPSTETIVTEAETRGIPWTVLSARAMVQLGYGVYQKRIQATLSQGSGILAVELACDKEGTKTLLHEAGIPVPQGTTIQYLDELEDAIRKVGGYPIVLKPLDGNHGRGISINVNSRREAEDAYDLARKEAKSRSVIVERYYTGSDHRILVINGKVAAVAERIPAHVIGDGLHTIEVLIELTNQDPNRGEGHDNVLTKITLDKTALSVLEQQGYQLSTILPQGDRAFLRATANLSTGGIAVDRTDDIHPENIWIAERAVKVIGLDIAGLDVVTADISKPLSETDGVIVEVNAAPGFRMHVAPSIGLSRNVAAPVIDMLFPPGTPFRIPIIAVTGTNGKTTTTRLTAHIYRQTGKVVGYTTTDAIYIDDYMVEKGDNTGPTSANVILKDPTVEVAVLETARGGMLRSGLAFDTCDVGIVLNVAADHLGLGDIDTIEQMAKVKGVIAEVTSPEGVVVLNADDPLVAEMASRVKGKVAYFSMNPDNPIIQEHMRRGGLAAVYEEGYLSILEGKWTLRVEKATQVPITMNGMAPFMIANALAASLAAFAQGVDIELIRQGLRTFKPSADQTPGRMNLFDLGSAHVLIDYAHNPAGYEAVGEFVQNWPGERLGVIGGPGDRRDEDLILLGRIAAKVFDRIIVKEDDDNRGRERGGTADFIVKGILQEKLDAHQETILDEIQAIHAGLDQVSPGGLVVIFPESVTRAINLIQERQKN
;
A
#
# COMPACT_ATOMS: atom_id res chain seq x y z
N MET A 1 -20.03 15.61 21.94
CA MET A 1 -18.69 15.21 21.45
C MET A 1 -18.50 15.67 20.02
N LYS A 2 -17.30 16.14 19.66
CA LYS A 2 -17.01 16.73 18.33
C LYS A 2 -15.77 16.10 17.71
N ILE A 3 -15.91 15.58 16.48
CA ILE A 3 -14.76 15.14 15.68
C ILE A 3 -14.06 16.37 15.12
N LEU A 4 -12.85 16.63 15.59
CA LEU A 4 -12.01 17.75 15.12
C LEU A 4 -11.29 17.40 13.82
N LYS A 5 -10.79 16.15 13.72
CA LYS A 5 -10.02 15.67 12.57
C LYS A 5 -10.12 14.15 12.44
N THR A 6 -10.12 13.63 11.21
CA THR A 6 -9.98 12.21 10.92
C THR A 6 -8.80 12.01 9.98
N GLN A 7 -7.88 11.12 10.34
CA GLN A 7 -6.71 10.74 9.56
C GLN A 7 -6.76 9.24 9.26
N THR A 8 -6.14 8.83 8.15
CA THR A 8 -5.99 7.41 7.79
C THR A 8 -4.51 7.11 7.58
N LEU A 9 -4.01 6.16 8.35
CA LEU A 9 -2.64 5.65 8.25
C LEU A 9 -2.69 4.34 7.46
N ARG A 10 -1.86 4.24 6.40
CA ARG A 10 -1.94 3.14 5.43
C ARG A 10 -0.77 2.16 5.51
N GLY A 11 0.29 2.52 6.20
CA GLY A 11 1.51 1.72 6.37
C GLY A 11 2.11 1.88 7.76
N PRO A 12 3.27 1.29 8.05
CA PRO A 12 3.95 1.37 9.34
C PRO A 12 4.03 2.80 9.85
N ASN A 13 3.72 2.99 11.12
CA ASN A 13 3.54 4.32 11.70
C ASN A 13 3.86 4.33 13.20
N TYR A 14 3.80 5.50 13.79
CA TYR A 14 4.08 5.77 15.19
C TYR A 14 3.16 5.02 16.19
N TRP A 15 1.92 4.68 15.77
CA TRP A 15 0.97 3.95 16.63
C TRP A 15 1.25 2.47 16.65
N SER A 16 1.52 1.90 15.45
CA SER A 16 1.79 0.48 15.29
C SER A 16 2.57 0.20 13.99
N ILE A 17 3.55 -0.68 14.09
CA ILE A 17 4.28 -1.22 12.94
C ILE A 17 3.62 -2.52 12.46
N ARG A 18 3.09 -3.33 13.39
CA ARG A 18 2.49 -4.65 13.09
C ARG A 18 1.06 -4.56 12.57
N ARG A 19 0.32 -3.52 12.98
CA ARG A 19 -1.06 -3.23 12.58
C ARG A 19 -1.09 -1.81 12.01
N PRO A 20 -0.61 -1.63 10.75
CA PRO A 20 -0.33 -0.31 10.22
C PRO A 20 -1.55 0.43 9.68
N LYS A 21 -2.62 -0.29 9.33
CA LYS A 21 -3.85 0.29 8.75
C LYS A 21 -4.74 0.81 9.88
N LEU A 22 -4.65 2.12 10.17
CA LEU A 22 -5.38 2.75 11.27
C LEU A 22 -6.16 3.97 10.82
N VAL A 23 -7.39 4.10 11.32
CA VAL A 23 -8.10 5.39 11.38
C VAL A 23 -7.74 6.03 12.72
N VAL A 24 -7.38 7.31 12.70
CA VAL A 24 -7.15 8.12 13.91
C VAL A 24 -8.12 9.28 13.91
N ILE A 25 -8.99 9.33 14.91
CA ILE A 25 -9.94 10.40 15.13
C ILE A 25 -9.42 11.28 16.26
N ARG A 26 -9.23 12.59 16.00
CA ARG A 26 -9.06 13.58 17.05
C ARG A 26 -10.44 14.01 17.51
N LEU A 27 -10.78 13.64 18.74
CA LEU A 27 -12.10 13.79 19.34
C LEU A 27 -12.06 14.72 20.52
N ASP A 28 -12.88 15.76 20.51
CA ASP A 28 -13.16 16.63 21.65
C ASP A 28 -14.40 16.09 22.38
N LEU A 29 -14.23 15.76 23.64
CA LEU A 29 -15.32 15.25 24.50
C LEU A 29 -16.25 16.34 25.00
N GLU A 30 -15.90 17.60 24.83
CA GLU A 30 -16.69 18.76 25.27
C GLU A 30 -17.10 18.63 26.76
N ASP A 31 -18.38 18.68 27.08
CA ASP A 31 -18.88 18.57 28.45
C ASP A 31 -18.60 17.20 29.11
N LEU A 32 -18.24 16.17 28.33
CA LEU A 32 -17.87 14.85 28.82
C LEU A 32 -16.39 14.68 29.17
N ALA A 33 -15.59 15.75 29.06
CA ALA A 33 -14.14 15.70 29.28
C ALA A 33 -13.74 15.12 30.65
N ASN A 34 -14.56 15.35 31.70
CA ASN A 34 -14.33 14.87 33.06
C ASN A 34 -15.38 13.85 33.55
N THR A 35 -16.24 13.34 32.66
CA THR A 35 -17.36 12.45 33.02
C THR A 35 -17.05 11.03 32.57
N PRO A 36 -16.66 10.12 33.49
CA PRO A 36 -16.44 8.71 33.13
C PRO A 36 -17.78 7.99 32.91
N SER A 37 -17.73 6.87 32.21
CA SER A 37 -18.94 6.11 31.77
C SER A 37 -19.85 5.65 32.89
N ASN A 38 -19.32 5.35 34.09
CA ASN A 38 -20.10 4.94 35.26
C ASN A 38 -20.89 6.09 35.91
N GLU A 39 -20.61 7.32 35.53
CA GLU A 39 -21.37 8.51 36.00
C GLU A 39 -22.48 8.93 35.03
N ILE A 40 -22.61 8.24 33.88
CA ILE A 40 -23.62 8.54 32.86
C ILE A 40 -24.81 7.57 33.04
N PRO A 41 -25.98 8.05 33.49
CA PRO A 41 -27.13 7.18 33.75
C PRO A 41 -27.59 6.42 32.51
N GLY A 42 -27.77 5.11 32.61
CA GLY A 42 -28.30 4.25 31.56
C GLY A 42 -27.33 3.97 30.39
N PHE A 43 -26.13 4.54 30.41
CA PHE A 43 -25.17 4.37 29.32
C PHE A 43 -24.67 2.91 29.18
N TYR A 44 -24.29 2.30 30.31
CA TYR A 44 -23.81 0.91 30.30
C TYR A 44 -24.88 -0.06 29.83
N GLU A 45 -26.10 0.06 30.35
CA GLU A 45 -27.22 -0.78 29.99
C GLU A 45 -27.57 -0.64 28.51
N GLY A 46 -27.66 0.59 28.02
CA GLY A 46 -27.91 0.88 26.59
C GLY A 46 -26.80 0.35 25.67
N LEU A 47 -25.54 0.45 26.08
CA LEU A 47 -24.41 -0.07 25.31
C LEU A 47 -24.46 -1.60 25.19
N VAL A 48 -24.73 -2.30 26.31
CA VAL A 48 -24.83 -3.77 26.33
C VAL A 48 -26.07 -4.25 25.57
N GLU A 49 -27.17 -3.50 25.60
CA GLU A 49 -28.39 -3.84 24.85
C GLU A 49 -28.19 -3.75 23.35
N ILE A 50 -27.52 -2.69 22.86
CA ILE A 50 -27.34 -2.47 21.42
C ILE A 50 -26.18 -3.26 20.82
N LEU A 51 -25.09 -3.45 21.57
CA LEU A 51 -23.88 -4.15 21.14
C LEU A 51 -23.46 -5.22 22.18
N PRO A 52 -24.26 -6.29 22.35
CA PRO A 52 -24.00 -7.34 23.36
C PRO A 52 -22.69 -8.13 23.08
N SER A 53 -22.23 -8.17 21.83
CA SER A 53 -21.00 -8.83 21.40
C SER A 53 -19.73 -8.14 21.88
N LEU A 54 -19.79 -6.90 22.40
CA LEU A 54 -18.68 -6.25 23.11
C LEU A 54 -18.16 -7.06 24.33
N ILE A 55 -18.91 -8.07 24.79
CA ILE A 55 -18.43 -9.03 25.79
C ILE A 55 -17.21 -9.84 25.31
N GLU A 56 -17.01 -9.97 23.99
CA GLU A 56 -15.85 -10.66 23.43
C GLU A 56 -14.57 -9.80 23.49
N HIS A 57 -14.67 -8.51 23.83
CA HIS A 57 -13.54 -7.61 23.92
C HIS A 57 -12.79 -7.77 25.25
N TYR A 58 -11.48 -8.02 25.14
CA TYR A 58 -10.60 -8.32 26.29
C TYR A 58 -10.12 -7.04 26.99
N CYS A 59 -9.71 -6.01 26.23
CA CYS A 59 -9.10 -4.79 26.75
C CYS A 59 -7.90 -5.03 27.68
N SER A 60 -7.55 -4.05 28.52
CA SER A 60 -6.42 -4.14 29.46
C SER A 60 -6.54 -5.22 30.55
N PRO A 61 -7.75 -5.67 31.01
CA PRO A 61 -7.84 -6.78 31.91
C PRO A 61 -7.37 -8.13 31.33
N GLY A 62 -7.41 -8.29 29.99
CA GLY A 62 -6.84 -9.46 29.32
C GLY A 62 -7.72 -10.72 29.32
N TYR A 63 -9.03 -10.57 29.59
CA TYR A 63 -10.00 -11.67 29.57
C TYR A 63 -11.34 -11.22 28.94
N ARG A 64 -12.16 -12.17 28.52
CA ARG A 64 -13.48 -11.98 27.92
C ARG A 64 -14.39 -11.16 28.84
N GLY A 65 -14.95 -10.08 28.35
CA GLY A 65 -15.78 -9.14 29.09
C GLY A 65 -14.99 -8.05 29.83
N GLY A 66 -13.67 -8.07 29.80
CA GLY A 66 -12.82 -7.09 30.49
C GLY A 66 -13.05 -5.65 30.02
N PHE A 67 -13.48 -5.45 28.77
CA PHE A 67 -13.91 -4.13 28.29
C PHE A 67 -15.17 -3.64 28.98
N LEU A 68 -16.22 -4.47 29.01
CA LEU A 68 -17.49 -4.11 29.65
C LEU A 68 -17.34 -3.87 31.16
N GLU A 69 -16.51 -4.66 31.83
CA GLU A 69 -16.17 -4.42 33.25
C GLU A 69 -15.53 -3.04 33.42
N ARG A 70 -14.62 -2.65 32.54
CA ARG A 70 -13.98 -1.35 32.57
C ARG A 70 -14.96 -0.21 32.29
N VAL A 71 -15.94 -0.40 31.40
CA VAL A 71 -17.02 0.57 31.16
C VAL A 71 -17.86 0.73 32.44
N GLN A 72 -18.14 -0.36 33.17
CA GLN A 72 -18.91 -0.34 34.42
C GLN A 72 -18.13 0.30 35.58
N GLN A 73 -16.82 0.09 35.63
CA GLN A 73 -15.96 0.70 36.65
C GLN A 73 -15.68 2.19 36.38
N GLY A 74 -15.81 2.64 35.18
CA GLY A 74 -15.60 4.01 34.73
C GLY A 74 -14.40 4.13 33.77
N THR A 75 -14.67 4.55 32.53
CA THR A 75 -13.67 4.94 31.55
C THR A 75 -14.20 6.09 30.68
N TYR A 76 -13.31 6.79 29.96
CA TYR A 76 -13.71 7.94 29.14
C TYR A 76 -14.19 7.53 27.75
N MET A 77 -15.03 8.37 27.12
CA MET A 77 -15.68 8.10 25.84
C MET A 77 -14.72 7.79 24.71
N GLY A 78 -13.55 8.42 24.67
CA GLY A 78 -12.56 8.10 23.62
C GLY A 78 -12.18 6.61 23.58
N HIS A 79 -11.99 5.98 24.72
CA HIS A 79 -11.69 4.54 24.81
C HIS A 79 -12.90 3.67 24.42
N ILE A 80 -14.12 4.10 24.75
CA ILE A 80 -15.34 3.37 24.40
C ILE A 80 -15.57 3.43 22.88
N ILE A 81 -15.42 4.61 22.28
CA ILE A 81 -15.55 4.82 20.82
C ILE A 81 -14.56 3.96 20.04
N GLU A 82 -13.33 3.77 20.56
CA GLU A 82 -12.35 2.84 19.99
C GLU A 82 -12.93 1.43 19.85
N HIS A 83 -13.44 0.87 20.94
CA HIS A 83 -14.00 -0.47 20.99
C HIS A 83 -15.30 -0.60 20.16
N VAL A 84 -16.16 0.40 20.19
CA VAL A 84 -17.39 0.43 19.36
C VAL A 84 -17.03 0.47 17.86
N ALA A 85 -16.02 1.24 17.46
CA ALA A 85 -15.59 1.32 16.06
C ALA A 85 -15.00 -0.01 15.55
N LEU A 86 -14.31 -0.76 16.41
CA LEU A 86 -13.83 -2.11 16.11
C LEU A 86 -15.02 -3.07 15.98
N GLU A 87 -15.92 -3.07 16.96
CA GLU A 87 -17.08 -3.95 16.99
C GLU A 87 -17.99 -3.80 15.78
N LEU A 88 -18.26 -2.57 15.33
CA LEU A 88 -19.07 -2.33 14.13
C LEU A 88 -18.44 -2.96 12.88
N GLN A 89 -17.12 -2.92 12.75
CA GLN A 89 -16.42 -3.57 11.64
C GLN A 89 -16.50 -5.10 11.75
N GLU A 90 -16.29 -5.67 12.94
CA GLU A 90 -16.43 -7.11 13.21
C GLU A 90 -17.84 -7.62 12.86
N LEU A 91 -18.90 -6.92 13.32
CA LEU A 91 -20.31 -7.24 13.02
C LEU A 91 -20.62 -7.11 11.53
N ALA A 92 -19.92 -6.26 10.80
CA ALA A 92 -20.02 -6.15 9.35
C ALA A 92 -19.18 -7.19 8.59
N GLY A 93 -18.46 -8.10 9.29
CA GLY A 93 -17.65 -9.16 8.68
C GLY A 93 -16.21 -8.73 8.34
N MET A 94 -15.71 -7.64 8.90
CA MET A 94 -14.34 -7.14 8.73
C MET A 94 -13.53 -7.41 10.01
N PRO A 95 -12.64 -8.44 10.05
CA PRO A 95 -11.89 -8.79 11.25
C PRO A 95 -10.82 -7.74 11.57
N VAL A 96 -10.94 -7.08 12.71
CA VAL A 96 -10.04 -6.07 13.24
C VAL A 96 -9.85 -6.29 14.74
N GLY A 97 -8.72 -5.88 15.32
CA GLY A 97 -8.49 -6.17 16.73
C GLY A 97 -7.54 -5.20 17.44
N PHE A 98 -7.00 -4.21 16.74
CA PHE A 98 -6.09 -3.24 17.35
C PHE A 98 -6.76 -1.88 17.52
N GLY A 99 -6.74 -1.39 18.77
CA GLY A 99 -7.14 -0.04 19.11
C GLY A 99 -6.22 0.57 20.15
N ARG A 100 -6.13 1.88 20.16
CA ARG A 100 -5.38 2.65 21.16
C ARG A 100 -5.87 4.08 21.24
N THR A 101 -6.31 4.48 22.42
CA THR A 101 -6.71 5.85 22.73
C THR A 101 -5.64 6.55 23.56
N ARG A 102 -5.31 7.79 23.20
CA ARG A 102 -4.37 8.65 23.94
C ARG A 102 -4.97 10.03 24.14
N GLU A 103 -4.80 10.56 25.32
CA GLU A 103 -5.06 11.96 25.63
C GLU A 103 -4.03 12.85 24.91
N THR A 104 -4.46 14.05 24.53
CA THR A 104 -3.59 15.08 23.96
C THR A 104 -3.21 16.12 25.02
N SER A 105 -2.41 17.13 24.66
CA SER A 105 -2.14 18.27 25.54
C SER A 105 -3.36 19.13 25.83
N ASP A 106 -4.39 19.07 24.96
CA ASP A 106 -5.64 19.80 25.13
C ASP A 106 -6.59 19.00 26.03
N LEU A 107 -7.05 19.60 27.13
CA LEU A 107 -7.93 18.92 28.07
C LEU A 107 -9.21 18.43 27.41
N GLY A 108 -9.56 17.16 27.60
CA GLY A 108 -10.76 16.54 27.04
C GLY A 108 -10.65 16.17 25.55
N VAL A 109 -9.49 16.40 24.93
CA VAL A 109 -9.23 16.03 23.54
C VAL A 109 -8.42 14.75 23.47
N TYR A 110 -8.91 13.76 22.74
CA TYR A 110 -8.30 12.43 22.58
C TYR A 110 -8.01 12.11 21.13
N ASN A 111 -6.90 11.41 20.89
CA ASN A 111 -6.65 10.70 19.65
C ASN A 111 -7.09 9.25 19.80
N VAL A 112 -8.13 8.86 19.09
CA VAL A 112 -8.71 7.52 19.06
C VAL A 112 -8.24 6.82 17.81
N ALA A 113 -7.32 5.87 17.94
CA ALA A 113 -6.77 5.08 16.85
C ALA A 113 -7.34 3.66 16.87
N PHE A 114 -7.83 3.17 15.74
CA PHE A 114 -8.36 1.81 15.60
C PHE A 114 -8.09 1.26 14.20
N GLU A 115 -7.93 -0.06 14.13
CA GLU A 115 -7.64 -0.81 12.91
C GLU A 115 -8.81 -0.78 11.92
N TYR A 116 -8.50 -0.85 10.62
CA TYR A 116 -9.48 -1.01 9.57
C TYR A 116 -9.05 -2.05 8.53
N VAL A 117 -10.01 -2.71 7.92
CA VAL A 117 -9.80 -3.58 6.76
C VAL A 117 -9.88 -2.75 5.48
N GLU A 118 -10.95 -2.00 5.29
CA GLU A 118 -11.20 -1.07 4.19
C GLU A 118 -11.29 0.36 4.72
N GLU A 119 -10.67 1.32 4.01
CA GLU A 119 -10.47 2.68 4.49
C GLU A 119 -11.77 3.45 4.73
N GLN A 120 -12.72 3.40 3.78
CA GLN A 120 -13.98 4.14 3.89
C GLN A 120 -14.89 3.51 4.95
N SER A 121 -14.88 2.19 5.05
CA SER A 121 -15.57 1.45 6.11
C SER A 121 -15.02 1.82 7.50
N GLY A 122 -13.70 1.84 7.67
CA GLY A 122 -13.07 2.27 8.92
C GLY A 122 -13.43 3.73 9.30
N ARG A 123 -13.40 4.63 8.33
CA ARG A 123 -13.80 6.04 8.54
C ARG A 123 -15.30 6.17 8.88
N TYR A 124 -16.14 5.36 8.27
CA TYR A 124 -17.57 5.29 8.58
C TYR A 124 -17.80 4.75 9.98
N ALA A 125 -17.17 3.61 10.33
CA ALA A 125 -17.26 2.98 11.65
C ALA A 125 -16.91 3.95 12.78
N GLY A 126 -15.85 4.75 12.61
CA GLY A 126 -15.48 5.78 13.59
C GLY A 126 -16.55 6.86 13.77
N ARG A 127 -17.15 7.35 12.68
CA ARG A 127 -18.26 8.33 12.76
C ARG A 127 -19.52 7.71 13.39
N ALA A 128 -19.85 6.47 13.01
CA ALA A 128 -20.98 5.74 13.59
C ALA A 128 -20.78 5.48 15.09
N ALA A 129 -19.57 5.09 15.52
CA ALA A 129 -19.26 4.88 16.91
C ALA A 129 -19.45 6.15 17.77
N VAL A 130 -19.01 7.32 17.25
CA VAL A 130 -19.24 8.61 17.93
C VAL A 130 -20.74 8.91 18.01
N ARG A 131 -21.51 8.66 16.94
CA ARG A 131 -22.96 8.88 16.90
C ARG A 131 -23.70 7.97 17.88
N ILE A 132 -23.36 6.69 17.91
CA ILE A 132 -23.93 5.70 18.84
C ILE A 132 -23.67 6.12 20.30
N CYS A 133 -22.41 6.37 20.63
CA CYS A 133 -22.04 6.79 21.99
C CYS A 133 -22.71 8.11 22.38
N GLN A 134 -22.82 9.07 21.47
CA GLN A 134 -23.53 10.34 21.75
C GLN A 134 -25.01 10.10 22.02
N SER A 135 -25.69 9.26 21.23
CA SER A 135 -27.10 8.94 21.47
C SER A 135 -27.33 8.23 22.80
N LEU A 136 -26.40 7.31 23.17
CA LEU A 136 -26.47 6.65 24.48
C LEU A 136 -26.24 7.62 25.65
N VAL A 137 -25.37 8.60 25.48
CA VAL A 137 -25.14 9.67 26.48
C VAL A 137 -26.40 10.53 26.62
N ASP A 138 -27.00 10.96 25.50
CA ASP A 138 -28.12 11.92 25.50
C ASP A 138 -29.46 11.27 25.89
N ASN A 139 -29.70 10.02 25.48
CA ASN A 139 -31.01 9.37 25.54
C ASN A 139 -31.00 8.00 26.21
N GLY A 140 -29.84 7.40 26.51
CA GLY A 140 -29.64 6.04 27.03
C GLY A 140 -29.93 4.92 26.03
N ILE A 141 -30.32 5.25 24.79
CA ILE A 141 -30.74 4.28 23.77
C ILE A 141 -30.18 4.64 22.40
N TYR A 142 -29.97 3.61 21.57
CA TYR A 142 -29.78 3.71 20.13
C TYR A 142 -30.70 2.72 19.43
N SER A 143 -31.29 3.10 18.29
CA SER A 143 -32.29 2.27 17.61
C SER A 143 -31.63 1.07 16.91
N ARG A 144 -32.21 -0.13 17.05
CA ARG A 144 -31.73 -1.32 16.32
C ARG A 144 -31.84 -1.16 14.80
N SER A 145 -32.84 -0.43 14.30
CA SER A 145 -32.96 -0.15 12.87
C SER A 145 -31.86 0.75 12.36
N GLU A 146 -31.38 1.71 13.15
CA GLU A 146 -30.22 2.55 12.80
C GLU A 146 -28.93 1.74 12.84
N LEU A 147 -28.75 0.84 13.82
CA LEU A 147 -27.61 -0.06 13.86
C LEU A 147 -27.57 -0.98 12.62
N GLU A 148 -28.69 -1.59 12.24
CA GLU A 148 -28.75 -2.45 11.05
C GLU A 148 -28.47 -1.66 9.77
N GLN A 149 -28.88 -0.40 9.68
CA GLN A 149 -28.52 0.47 8.57
C GLN A 149 -27.01 0.76 8.57
N ASP A 150 -26.43 1.09 9.72
CA ASP A 150 -24.97 1.30 9.84
C ASP A 150 -24.17 0.06 9.41
N LEU A 151 -24.61 -1.13 9.81
CA LEU A 151 -23.98 -2.39 9.41
C LEU A 151 -24.15 -2.68 7.92
N THR A 152 -25.30 -2.34 7.36
CA THR A 152 -25.55 -2.45 5.92
C THR A 152 -24.63 -1.52 5.13
N ASP A 153 -24.55 -0.25 5.51
CA ASP A 153 -23.66 0.73 4.87
C ASP A 153 -22.19 0.29 4.95
N LEU A 154 -21.76 -0.27 6.07
CA LEU A 154 -20.41 -0.82 6.24
C LEU A 154 -20.15 -2.01 5.31
N ARG A 155 -21.08 -2.95 5.19
CA ARG A 155 -20.97 -4.09 4.26
C ARG A 155 -20.91 -3.63 2.82
N ASP A 156 -21.75 -2.65 2.44
CA ASP A 156 -21.77 -2.09 1.09
C ASP A 156 -20.45 -1.37 0.74
N LEU A 157 -19.90 -0.58 1.68
CA LEU A 157 -18.61 0.06 1.49
C LEU A 157 -17.49 -0.97 1.28
N ASN A 158 -17.46 -2.02 2.10
CA ASN A 158 -16.48 -3.10 1.99
C ASN A 158 -16.62 -3.87 0.67
N ALA A 159 -17.85 -4.24 0.30
CA ALA A 159 -18.14 -4.95 -0.95
C ALA A 159 -17.75 -4.14 -2.20
N ASN A 160 -18.01 -2.82 -2.19
CA ASN A 160 -17.63 -1.93 -3.30
C ASN A 160 -16.12 -1.78 -3.48
N ALA A 161 -15.35 -1.97 -2.42
CA ALA A 161 -13.88 -1.90 -2.44
C ALA A 161 -13.20 -3.27 -2.68
N ALA A 162 -13.96 -4.37 -2.61
CA ALA A 162 -13.45 -5.72 -2.75
C ALA A 162 -12.80 -5.96 -4.12
N LEU A 163 -11.68 -6.67 -4.11
CA LEU A 163 -10.92 -7.02 -5.33
C LEU A 163 -11.59 -8.10 -6.19
N GLY A 164 -12.62 -8.74 -5.64
CA GLY A 164 -13.23 -9.95 -6.18
C GLY A 164 -12.43 -11.22 -5.83
N PRO A 165 -13.13 -12.37 -5.70
CA PRO A 165 -12.56 -13.56 -5.05
C PRO A 165 -11.27 -14.09 -5.68
N SER A 166 -11.14 -14.03 -6.99
CA SER A 166 -9.93 -14.54 -7.68
C SER A 166 -8.72 -13.63 -7.48
N THR A 167 -8.90 -12.29 -7.56
CA THR A 167 -7.82 -11.33 -7.32
C THR A 167 -7.38 -11.37 -5.87
N GLU A 168 -8.34 -11.45 -4.94
CA GLU A 168 -8.08 -11.53 -3.51
C GLU A 168 -7.27 -12.78 -3.16
N THR A 169 -7.61 -13.94 -3.74
CA THR A 169 -6.84 -15.19 -3.56
C THR A 169 -5.37 -15.00 -3.98
N ILE A 170 -5.11 -14.34 -5.11
CA ILE A 170 -3.74 -14.08 -5.59
C ILE A 170 -3.01 -13.10 -4.68
N VAL A 171 -3.69 -12.03 -4.25
CA VAL A 171 -3.12 -11.00 -3.35
C VAL A 171 -2.80 -11.60 -1.99
N THR A 172 -3.69 -12.43 -1.42
CA THR A 172 -3.45 -13.12 -0.14
C THR A 172 -2.22 -14.04 -0.21
N GLU A 173 -2.06 -14.78 -1.29
CA GLU A 173 -0.86 -15.61 -1.49
C GLU A 173 0.40 -14.74 -1.63
N ALA A 174 0.31 -13.59 -2.33
CA ALA A 174 1.42 -12.65 -2.43
C ALA A 174 1.81 -12.09 -1.05
N GLU A 175 0.84 -11.69 -0.23
CA GLU A 175 1.07 -11.22 1.15
C GLU A 175 1.76 -12.29 2.01
N THR A 176 1.30 -13.54 1.93
CA THR A 176 1.89 -14.67 2.66
C THR A 176 3.38 -14.85 2.31
N ARG A 177 3.78 -14.53 1.08
CA ARG A 177 5.17 -14.57 0.62
C ARG A 177 5.93 -13.26 0.83
N GLY A 178 5.31 -12.26 1.46
CA GLY A 178 5.91 -10.95 1.70
C GLY A 178 6.05 -10.08 0.45
N ILE A 179 5.31 -10.39 -0.63
CA ILE A 179 5.29 -9.60 -1.85
C ILE A 179 4.36 -8.41 -1.63
N PRO A 180 4.85 -7.16 -1.70
CA PRO A 180 4.02 -5.98 -1.54
C PRO A 180 3.07 -5.82 -2.71
N TRP A 181 1.90 -5.23 -2.46
CA TRP A 181 0.92 -4.98 -3.49
C TRP A 181 0.20 -3.63 -3.32
N THR A 182 -0.39 -3.15 -4.41
CA THR A 182 -1.18 -1.92 -4.40
C THR A 182 -2.22 -1.92 -5.53
N VAL A 183 -3.39 -1.35 -5.27
CA VAL A 183 -4.41 -1.14 -6.31
C VAL A 183 -4.02 0.05 -7.18
N LEU A 184 -4.04 -0.13 -8.51
CA LEU A 184 -3.71 0.92 -9.47
C LEU A 184 -4.92 1.65 -10.04
N SER A 185 -6.07 1.01 -10.09
CA SER A 185 -7.28 1.60 -10.69
C SER A 185 -8.57 1.02 -10.11
N ALA A 186 -9.68 1.74 -10.28
CA ALA A 186 -11.03 1.32 -9.88
C ALA A 186 -11.52 0.01 -10.56
N ARG A 187 -10.80 -0.50 -11.56
CA ARG A 187 -11.09 -1.79 -12.22
C ARG A 187 -10.37 -2.97 -11.58
N ALA A 188 -9.99 -2.87 -10.31
CA ALA A 188 -9.26 -3.90 -9.57
C ALA A 188 -7.97 -4.37 -10.26
N MET A 189 -7.29 -3.47 -10.98
CA MET A 189 -5.93 -3.73 -11.46
C MET A 189 -4.98 -3.62 -10.27
N VAL A 190 -4.21 -4.65 -10.01
CA VAL A 190 -3.29 -4.74 -8.89
C VAL A 190 -1.86 -4.82 -9.41
N GLN A 191 -0.98 -4.04 -8.79
CA GLN A 191 0.46 -4.20 -8.91
C GLN A 191 0.96 -5.08 -7.75
N LEU A 192 1.74 -6.10 -8.07
CA LEU A 192 2.49 -6.94 -7.14
C LEU A 192 3.97 -6.59 -7.28
N GLY A 193 4.68 -6.39 -6.16
CA GLY A 193 6.09 -5.99 -6.18
C GLY A 193 6.32 -4.50 -6.49
N TYR A 194 7.61 -4.09 -6.48
CA TYR A 194 8.02 -2.69 -6.67
C TYR A 194 9.10 -2.53 -7.76
N GLY A 195 9.08 -1.35 -8.40
CA GLY A 195 10.10 -0.96 -9.38
C GLY A 195 10.12 -1.87 -10.59
N VAL A 196 11.30 -2.17 -11.12
CA VAL A 196 11.51 -3.04 -12.31
C VAL A 196 11.00 -4.47 -12.12
N TYR A 197 10.83 -4.92 -10.88
CA TYR A 197 10.36 -6.28 -10.57
C TYR A 197 8.84 -6.38 -10.47
N GLN A 198 8.12 -5.26 -10.53
CA GLN A 198 6.67 -5.27 -10.42
C GLN A 198 6.00 -6.13 -11.48
N LYS A 199 4.88 -6.76 -11.11
CA LYS A 199 3.97 -7.46 -12.01
C LYS A 199 2.56 -6.89 -11.84
N ARG A 200 1.78 -6.87 -12.92
CA ARG A 200 0.40 -6.38 -12.89
C ARG A 200 -0.57 -7.49 -13.21
N ILE A 201 -1.66 -7.52 -12.49
CA ILE A 201 -2.77 -8.44 -12.70
C ILE A 201 -4.09 -7.67 -12.72
N GLN A 202 -5.08 -8.23 -13.43
CA GLN A 202 -6.47 -7.79 -13.39
C GLN A 202 -7.36 -9.04 -13.39
N ALA A 203 -8.10 -9.30 -12.33
CA ALA A 203 -8.70 -10.60 -12.07
C ALA A 203 -7.63 -11.69 -12.15
N THR A 204 -7.76 -12.64 -13.07
CA THR A 204 -6.78 -13.69 -13.33
C THR A 204 -5.98 -13.46 -14.62
N LEU A 205 -6.11 -12.30 -15.26
CA LEU A 205 -5.22 -11.89 -16.35
C LEU A 205 -3.93 -11.32 -15.79
N SER A 206 -2.80 -11.76 -16.31
CA SER A 206 -1.49 -11.21 -16.00
C SER A 206 -1.03 -10.23 -17.10
N GLN A 207 -0.04 -9.40 -16.78
CA GLN A 207 0.63 -8.58 -17.81
C GLN A 207 1.34 -9.42 -18.89
N GLY A 208 1.56 -10.71 -18.66
CA GLY A 208 2.15 -11.64 -19.64
C GLY A 208 1.13 -12.24 -20.60
N SER A 209 -0.19 -12.11 -20.29
CA SER A 209 -1.24 -12.60 -21.18
C SER A 209 -1.27 -11.76 -22.46
N GLY A 210 -0.93 -12.38 -23.61
CA GLY A 210 -0.95 -11.71 -24.91
C GLY A 210 -2.38 -11.36 -25.35
N ILE A 211 -2.61 -10.13 -25.83
CA ILE A 211 -3.94 -9.71 -26.26
C ILE A 211 -4.50 -10.60 -27.37
N LEU A 212 -3.66 -11.07 -28.29
CA LEU A 212 -4.08 -11.99 -29.36
C LEU A 212 -4.61 -13.32 -28.83
N ALA A 213 -4.00 -13.85 -27.75
CA ALA A 213 -4.46 -15.08 -27.13
C ALA A 213 -5.80 -14.87 -26.40
N VAL A 214 -5.97 -13.71 -25.76
CA VAL A 214 -7.23 -13.31 -25.10
C VAL A 214 -8.35 -13.13 -26.12
N GLU A 215 -8.10 -12.39 -27.22
CA GLU A 215 -9.06 -12.18 -28.30
C GLU A 215 -9.44 -13.53 -28.96
N LEU A 216 -8.47 -14.39 -29.23
CA LEU A 216 -8.71 -15.73 -29.76
C LEU A 216 -9.58 -16.56 -28.81
N ALA A 217 -9.29 -16.58 -27.51
CA ALA A 217 -10.12 -17.27 -26.54
C ALA A 217 -11.57 -16.74 -26.46
N CYS A 218 -11.78 -15.46 -26.76
CA CYS A 218 -13.11 -14.85 -26.89
C CYS A 218 -13.82 -15.20 -28.21
N ASP A 219 -13.07 -15.59 -29.24
CA ASP A 219 -13.60 -16.07 -30.53
C ASP A 219 -13.85 -17.59 -30.47
N LYS A 220 -15.08 -17.99 -30.24
CA LYS A 220 -15.47 -19.40 -30.09
C LYS A 220 -15.19 -20.24 -31.34
N GLU A 221 -15.35 -19.64 -32.53
CA GLU A 221 -15.12 -20.36 -33.81
C GLU A 221 -13.63 -20.49 -34.09
N GLY A 222 -12.90 -19.39 -33.99
CA GLY A 222 -11.43 -19.37 -34.15
C GLY A 222 -10.72 -20.31 -33.19
N THR A 223 -11.10 -20.27 -31.91
CA THR A 223 -10.57 -21.18 -30.88
C THR A 223 -10.78 -22.66 -31.27
N LYS A 224 -12.01 -23.05 -31.65
CA LYS A 224 -12.31 -24.45 -32.02
C LYS A 224 -11.59 -24.89 -33.27
N THR A 225 -11.52 -24.03 -34.26
CA THR A 225 -10.79 -24.32 -35.51
C THR A 225 -9.31 -24.62 -35.19
N LEU A 226 -8.66 -23.72 -34.43
CA LEU A 226 -7.25 -23.86 -34.08
C LEU A 226 -6.99 -25.14 -33.22
N LEU A 227 -7.84 -25.41 -32.24
CA LEU A 227 -7.73 -26.59 -31.41
C LEU A 227 -7.97 -27.88 -32.23
N HIS A 228 -8.95 -27.89 -33.15
CA HIS A 228 -9.22 -29.00 -34.03
C HIS A 228 -8.04 -29.30 -34.99
N GLU A 229 -7.49 -28.26 -35.60
CA GLU A 229 -6.30 -28.39 -36.48
C GLU A 229 -5.08 -28.90 -35.70
N ALA A 230 -5.02 -28.61 -34.40
CA ALA A 230 -4.01 -29.13 -33.48
C ALA A 230 -4.33 -30.59 -33.02
N GLY A 231 -5.42 -31.22 -33.48
CA GLY A 231 -5.83 -32.58 -33.08
C GLY A 231 -6.37 -32.67 -31.66
N ILE A 232 -6.87 -31.58 -31.11
CA ILE A 232 -7.48 -31.50 -29.76
C ILE A 232 -8.99 -31.73 -29.91
N PRO A 233 -9.62 -32.58 -29.08
CA PRO A 233 -11.03 -32.86 -29.20
C PRO A 233 -11.89 -31.65 -28.86
N VAL A 234 -12.65 -31.15 -29.82
CA VAL A 234 -13.62 -30.05 -29.69
C VAL A 234 -14.96 -30.47 -30.32
N PRO A 235 -16.09 -29.86 -29.93
CA PRO A 235 -17.38 -30.17 -30.51
C PRO A 235 -17.40 -29.94 -32.03
N GLN A 236 -17.90 -30.92 -32.76
CA GLN A 236 -18.19 -30.78 -34.20
C GLN A 236 -19.30 -29.75 -34.34
N GLY A 237 -19.06 -28.68 -35.08
CA GLY A 237 -20.01 -27.58 -35.23
C GLY A 237 -19.83 -26.81 -36.53
N THR A 238 -20.81 -26.00 -36.85
CA THR A 238 -20.80 -25.04 -37.96
C THR A 238 -21.63 -23.81 -37.59
N THR A 239 -21.27 -22.68 -38.17
CA THR A 239 -21.99 -21.42 -37.95
C THR A 239 -22.96 -21.17 -39.08
N ILE A 240 -24.18 -20.73 -38.79
CA ILE A 240 -25.24 -20.38 -39.77
C ILE A 240 -25.74 -18.95 -39.47
N GLN A 241 -26.18 -18.28 -40.55
CA GLN A 241 -26.81 -16.95 -40.45
C GLN A 241 -28.30 -16.98 -40.74
N TYR A 242 -28.71 -17.91 -41.56
CA TYR A 242 -30.10 -18.03 -42.01
C TYR A 242 -30.73 -19.38 -41.65
N LEU A 243 -32.03 -19.38 -41.42
CA LEU A 243 -32.78 -20.57 -40.98
C LEU A 243 -32.78 -21.68 -42.03
N ASP A 244 -32.70 -21.34 -43.30
CA ASP A 244 -32.61 -22.32 -44.41
C ASP A 244 -31.30 -23.10 -44.43
N GLU A 245 -30.25 -22.61 -43.77
CA GLU A 245 -28.97 -23.31 -43.58
C GLU A 245 -29.04 -24.37 -42.46
N LEU A 246 -30.06 -24.34 -41.59
CA LEU A 246 -30.16 -25.17 -40.40
C LEU A 246 -30.12 -26.68 -40.68
N GLU A 247 -30.84 -27.15 -41.67
CA GLU A 247 -30.90 -28.59 -42.05
C GLU A 247 -29.54 -29.10 -42.54
N ASP A 248 -28.83 -28.26 -43.32
CA ASP A 248 -27.49 -28.64 -43.76
C ASP A 248 -26.48 -28.63 -42.64
N ALA A 249 -26.61 -27.68 -41.70
CA ALA A 249 -25.81 -27.66 -40.49
C ALA A 249 -26.04 -28.91 -39.61
N ILE A 250 -27.30 -29.31 -39.39
CA ILE A 250 -27.64 -30.50 -38.64
C ILE A 250 -27.02 -31.76 -39.27
N ARG A 251 -27.09 -31.88 -40.61
CA ARG A 251 -26.44 -33.01 -41.30
C ARG A 251 -24.94 -32.99 -41.15
N LYS A 252 -24.30 -31.80 -41.21
CA LYS A 252 -22.82 -31.66 -41.05
C LYS A 252 -22.33 -32.12 -39.67
N VAL A 253 -23.11 -31.84 -38.62
CA VAL A 253 -22.73 -32.21 -37.24
C VAL A 253 -23.13 -33.63 -36.84
N GLY A 254 -23.66 -34.42 -37.79
CA GLY A 254 -23.99 -35.84 -37.56
C GLY A 254 -25.42 -36.14 -37.12
N GLY A 255 -26.32 -35.13 -37.17
CA GLY A 255 -27.76 -35.28 -36.79
C GLY A 255 -28.02 -34.93 -35.34
N TYR A 256 -29.27 -35.24 -34.90
CA TYR A 256 -29.67 -35.01 -33.51
C TYR A 256 -29.08 -36.03 -32.53
N PRO A 257 -28.93 -35.69 -31.24
CA PRO A 257 -29.21 -34.39 -30.62
C PRO A 257 -28.14 -33.33 -30.90
N ILE A 258 -28.57 -32.07 -30.91
CA ILE A 258 -27.70 -30.92 -31.20
C ILE A 258 -27.77 -29.83 -30.10
N VAL A 259 -26.82 -28.90 -30.16
CA VAL A 259 -26.79 -27.66 -29.39
C VAL A 259 -26.88 -26.49 -30.36
N LEU A 260 -27.72 -25.49 -30.05
CA LEU A 260 -27.74 -24.22 -30.73
C LEU A 260 -27.38 -23.13 -29.73
N LYS A 261 -26.48 -22.20 -30.15
CA LYS A 261 -26.03 -21.10 -29.30
C LYS A 261 -25.62 -19.88 -30.13
N PRO A 262 -25.76 -18.64 -29.59
CA PRO A 262 -25.27 -17.47 -30.29
C PRO A 262 -23.75 -17.52 -30.44
N LEU A 263 -23.22 -17.05 -31.58
CA LEU A 263 -21.77 -16.98 -31.82
C LEU A 263 -21.07 -16.08 -30.78
N ASP A 264 -21.65 -14.93 -30.48
CA ASP A 264 -21.10 -13.83 -29.65
C ASP A 264 -21.94 -13.58 -28.38
N GLY A 265 -22.64 -14.60 -27.88
CA GLY A 265 -23.40 -14.58 -26.62
C GLY A 265 -22.54 -14.84 -25.39
N ASN A 266 -22.93 -14.24 -24.24
CA ASN A 266 -22.28 -14.40 -22.94
C ASN A 266 -23.23 -14.95 -21.87
N HIS A 267 -22.67 -15.54 -20.82
CA HIS A 267 -23.40 -16.01 -19.63
C HIS A 267 -24.48 -17.11 -19.90
N GLY A 268 -24.35 -17.88 -20.97
CA GLY A 268 -25.29 -18.96 -21.28
C GLY A 268 -26.64 -18.52 -21.83
N ARG A 269 -26.81 -17.24 -22.21
CA ARG A 269 -28.06 -16.75 -22.80
C ARG A 269 -28.20 -17.24 -24.23
N GLY A 270 -29.42 -17.65 -24.58
CA GLY A 270 -29.71 -18.12 -25.94
C GLY A 270 -29.16 -19.49 -26.29
N ILE A 271 -28.69 -20.27 -25.32
CA ILE A 271 -28.20 -21.63 -25.54
C ILE A 271 -29.33 -22.62 -25.34
N SER A 272 -29.55 -23.47 -26.35
CA SER A 272 -30.44 -24.63 -26.29
C SER A 272 -29.61 -25.91 -26.46
N ILE A 273 -29.70 -26.81 -25.47
CA ILE A 273 -28.95 -28.09 -25.43
C ILE A 273 -29.89 -29.25 -25.58
N ASN A 274 -29.41 -30.40 -26.08
CA ASN A 274 -30.17 -31.62 -26.24
C ASN A 274 -31.43 -31.44 -27.11
N VAL A 275 -31.30 -30.66 -28.20
CA VAL A 275 -32.37 -30.43 -29.16
C VAL A 275 -32.53 -31.68 -30.05
N ASN A 276 -33.72 -32.28 -30.04
CA ASN A 276 -33.94 -33.62 -30.61
C ASN A 276 -34.86 -33.60 -31.86
N SER A 277 -35.45 -32.49 -32.19
CA SER A 277 -36.39 -32.39 -33.30
C SER A 277 -36.20 -31.07 -34.09
N ARG A 278 -36.67 -31.11 -35.35
CA ARG A 278 -36.61 -29.92 -36.21
C ARG A 278 -37.36 -28.74 -35.64
N ARG A 279 -38.50 -28.91 -35.04
CA ARG A 279 -39.29 -27.87 -34.44
C ARG A 279 -38.56 -27.23 -33.27
N GLU A 280 -37.99 -28.02 -32.37
CA GLU A 280 -37.15 -27.54 -31.28
C GLU A 280 -35.94 -26.77 -31.83
N ALA A 281 -35.34 -27.25 -32.95
CA ALA A 281 -34.18 -26.60 -33.54
C ALA A 281 -34.51 -25.23 -34.16
N GLU A 282 -35.72 -25.08 -34.77
CA GLU A 282 -36.19 -23.80 -35.27
C GLU A 282 -36.48 -22.80 -34.12
N ASP A 283 -37.14 -23.26 -33.05
CA ASP A 283 -37.38 -22.45 -31.84
C ASP A 283 -36.03 -22.04 -31.17
N ALA A 284 -35.10 -22.98 -31.09
CA ALA A 284 -33.76 -22.74 -30.54
C ALA A 284 -32.91 -21.79 -31.39
N TYR A 285 -33.02 -21.87 -32.73
CA TYR A 285 -32.38 -20.94 -33.66
C TYR A 285 -32.87 -19.50 -33.45
N ASP A 286 -34.19 -19.30 -33.34
CA ASP A 286 -34.80 -17.99 -33.11
C ASP A 286 -34.36 -17.40 -31.78
N LEU A 287 -34.25 -18.23 -30.73
CA LEU A 287 -33.76 -17.82 -29.44
C LEU A 287 -32.29 -17.41 -29.50
N ALA A 288 -31.43 -18.23 -30.09
CA ALA A 288 -30.00 -17.97 -30.21
C ALA A 288 -29.74 -16.73 -31.05
N ARG A 289 -30.43 -16.57 -32.18
CA ARG A 289 -30.30 -15.43 -33.09
C ARG A 289 -30.72 -14.10 -32.46
N LYS A 290 -31.73 -14.13 -31.57
CA LYS A 290 -32.17 -12.94 -30.84
C LYS A 290 -31.10 -12.41 -29.87
N GLU A 291 -30.35 -13.32 -29.26
CA GLU A 291 -29.28 -12.97 -28.32
C GLU A 291 -27.92 -12.68 -28.99
N ALA A 292 -27.73 -13.17 -30.26
CA ALA A 292 -26.49 -12.95 -31.00
C ALA A 292 -26.41 -11.52 -31.57
N LYS A 293 -25.32 -10.81 -31.25
CA LYS A 293 -25.03 -9.47 -31.80
C LYS A 293 -24.75 -9.51 -33.29
N SER A 294 -24.02 -10.52 -33.75
CA SER A 294 -23.71 -10.79 -35.17
C SER A 294 -24.89 -11.42 -35.93
N ARG A 295 -25.94 -11.81 -35.22
CA ARG A 295 -27.06 -12.63 -35.76
C ARG A 295 -26.63 -14.01 -36.26
N SER A 296 -25.43 -14.48 -35.95
CA SER A 296 -24.90 -15.79 -36.30
C SER A 296 -25.13 -16.79 -35.17
N VAL A 297 -25.54 -18.00 -35.55
CA VAL A 297 -25.87 -19.08 -34.63
C VAL A 297 -24.91 -20.24 -34.88
N ILE A 298 -24.32 -20.78 -33.81
CA ILE A 298 -23.52 -22.02 -33.88
C ILE A 298 -24.45 -23.21 -33.68
N VAL A 299 -24.36 -24.18 -34.58
CA VAL A 299 -25.00 -25.51 -34.47
C VAL A 299 -23.92 -26.53 -34.21
N GLU A 300 -24.01 -27.28 -33.09
CA GLU A 300 -23.02 -28.28 -32.68
C GLU A 300 -23.68 -29.63 -32.34
N ARG A 301 -22.92 -30.71 -32.51
CA ARG A 301 -23.27 -32.01 -31.94
C ARG A 301 -23.38 -31.89 -30.42
N TYR A 302 -24.42 -32.48 -29.83
CA TYR A 302 -24.56 -32.56 -28.40
C TYR A 302 -23.69 -33.69 -27.83
N TYR A 303 -22.85 -33.37 -26.83
CA TYR A 303 -22.01 -34.32 -26.11
C TYR A 303 -22.59 -34.55 -24.71
N THR A 304 -22.68 -35.80 -24.28
CA THR A 304 -23.23 -36.16 -22.98
C THR A 304 -22.12 -36.34 -21.95
N GLY A 305 -22.38 -35.92 -20.73
CA GLY A 305 -21.42 -36.03 -19.61
C GLY A 305 -21.54 -34.94 -18.57
N SER A 306 -20.67 -35.01 -17.60
CA SER A 306 -20.50 -33.98 -16.58
C SER A 306 -19.63 -32.84 -17.11
N ASP A 307 -19.95 -31.63 -16.65
CA ASP A 307 -19.22 -30.42 -16.97
C ASP A 307 -18.04 -30.24 -15.99
N HIS A 308 -16.83 -30.15 -16.53
CA HIS A 308 -15.61 -29.98 -15.76
C HIS A 308 -14.90 -28.67 -16.14
N ARG A 309 -14.42 -27.95 -15.14
CA ARG A 309 -13.50 -26.84 -15.31
C ARG A 309 -12.08 -27.32 -15.00
N ILE A 310 -11.22 -27.34 -16.00
CA ILE A 310 -9.78 -27.60 -15.84
C ILE A 310 -9.06 -26.28 -15.83
N LEU A 311 -8.39 -25.94 -14.73
CA LEU A 311 -7.58 -24.75 -14.58
C LEU A 311 -6.12 -25.06 -14.92
N VAL A 312 -5.59 -24.34 -15.90
CA VAL A 312 -4.19 -24.43 -16.32
C VAL A 312 -3.49 -23.13 -16.02
N ILE A 313 -2.34 -23.20 -15.35
CA ILE A 313 -1.51 -22.05 -14.97
C ILE A 313 -0.08 -22.36 -15.41
N ASN A 314 0.54 -21.43 -16.13
CA ASN A 314 1.90 -21.57 -16.64
C ASN A 314 2.11 -22.89 -17.40
N GLY A 315 1.09 -23.28 -18.20
CA GLY A 315 1.11 -24.50 -19.01
C GLY A 315 1.04 -25.81 -18.22
N LYS A 316 0.59 -25.77 -16.95
CA LYS A 316 0.38 -26.94 -16.08
C LYS A 316 -1.02 -26.94 -15.50
N VAL A 317 -1.66 -28.11 -15.45
CA VAL A 317 -2.96 -28.26 -14.77
C VAL A 317 -2.76 -28.02 -13.28
N ALA A 318 -3.47 -27.01 -12.74
CA ALA A 318 -3.40 -26.60 -11.34
C ALA A 318 -4.55 -27.19 -10.52
N ALA A 319 -5.75 -27.29 -11.09
CA ALA A 319 -6.93 -27.86 -10.43
C ALA A 319 -8.00 -28.26 -11.44
N VAL A 320 -8.86 -29.19 -11.02
CA VAL A 320 -10.02 -29.66 -11.81
C VAL A 320 -11.25 -29.66 -10.91
N ALA A 321 -12.34 -29.09 -11.38
CA ALA A 321 -13.62 -29.08 -10.67
C ALA A 321 -14.75 -29.57 -11.58
N GLU A 322 -15.50 -30.55 -11.12
CA GLU A 322 -16.79 -30.92 -11.72
C GLU A 322 -17.84 -29.90 -11.28
N ARG A 323 -18.53 -29.27 -12.21
CA ARG A 323 -19.61 -28.32 -11.95
C ARG A 323 -20.96 -29.03 -12.07
N ILE A 324 -21.79 -28.88 -11.02
CA ILE A 324 -23.13 -29.47 -10.98
C ILE A 324 -24.14 -28.32 -10.99
N PRO A 325 -25.15 -28.34 -11.89
CA PRO A 325 -26.19 -27.31 -11.93
C PRO A 325 -26.90 -27.15 -10.59
N ALA A 326 -27.50 -25.98 -10.37
CA ALA A 326 -28.33 -25.74 -9.20
C ALA A 326 -29.41 -26.81 -9.09
N HIS A 327 -29.50 -27.46 -7.94
CA HIS A 327 -30.41 -28.56 -7.65
C HIS A 327 -30.75 -28.63 -6.17
N VAL A 328 -31.83 -29.32 -5.85
CA VAL A 328 -32.17 -29.75 -4.49
C VAL A 328 -32.18 -31.26 -4.41
N ILE A 329 -31.90 -31.79 -3.23
CA ILE A 329 -31.90 -33.22 -2.95
C ILE A 329 -33.14 -33.56 -2.09
N GLY A 330 -33.96 -34.52 -2.54
CA GLY A 330 -35.11 -34.97 -1.82
C GLY A 330 -34.76 -35.61 -0.48
N ASP A 331 -35.53 -35.32 0.53
CA ASP A 331 -35.48 -35.91 1.86
C ASP A 331 -36.69 -36.81 2.19
N GLY A 332 -37.61 -36.94 1.22
CA GLY A 332 -38.86 -37.71 1.36
C GLY A 332 -39.94 -37.03 2.20
N LEU A 333 -39.71 -35.79 2.63
CA LEU A 333 -40.58 -35.07 3.58
C LEU A 333 -41.03 -33.71 3.07
N HIS A 334 -40.08 -32.89 2.55
CA HIS A 334 -40.32 -31.52 2.16
C HIS A 334 -40.58 -31.38 0.66
N THR A 335 -41.35 -30.37 0.29
CA THR A 335 -41.58 -30.00 -1.12
C THR A 335 -40.29 -29.37 -1.69
N ILE A 336 -40.17 -29.35 -3.02
CA ILE A 336 -39.03 -28.71 -3.72
C ILE A 336 -38.89 -27.23 -3.29
N GLU A 337 -40.00 -26.49 -3.11
CA GLU A 337 -39.98 -25.11 -2.65
C GLU A 337 -39.29 -24.98 -1.28
N VAL A 338 -39.70 -25.81 -0.32
CA VAL A 338 -39.08 -25.81 1.04
C VAL A 338 -37.62 -26.25 1.01
N LEU A 339 -37.29 -27.26 0.15
CA LEU A 339 -35.89 -27.69 -0.01
C LEU A 339 -34.99 -26.58 -0.57
N ILE A 340 -35.48 -25.70 -1.45
CA ILE A 340 -34.75 -24.52 -1.96
C ILE A 340 -34.53 -23.54 -0.84
N GLU A 341 -35.54 -23.25 -0.02
CA GLU A 341 -35.40 -22.35 1.14
C GLU A 341 -34.35 -22.88 2.13
N LEU A 342 -34.43 -24.17 2.48
CA LEU A 342 -33.43 -24.82 3.36
C LEU A 342 -32.03 -24.78 2.78
N THR A 343 -31.87 -25.04 1.47
CA THR A 343 -30.60 -24.97 0.77
C THR A 343 -30.05 -23.53 0.81
N ASN A 344 -30.90 -22.53 0.69
CA ASN A 344 -30.51 -21.12 0.72
C ASN A 344 -30.18 -20.59 2.13
N GLN A 345 -30.50 -21.34 3.20
CA GLN A 345 -30.08 -21.04 4.57
C GLN A 345 -28.63 -21.43 4.87
N ASP A 346 -27.94 -22.14 3.97
CA ASP A 346 -26.52 -22.39 4.10
C ASP A 346 -25.76 -21.06 4.24
N PRO A 347 -25.01 -20.83 5.34
CA PRO A 347 -24.28 -19.58 5.57
C PRO A 347 -23.24 -19.24 4.49
N ASN A 348 -22.80 -20.23 3.72
CA ASN A 348 -21.91 -20.03 2.57
C ASN A 348 -22.63 -19.49 1.33
N ARG A 349 -23.98 -19.47 1.32
CA ARG A 349 -24.78 -18.95 0.20
C ARG A 349 -25.18 -17.51 0.41
N GLY A 350 -24.91 -16.68 -0.56
CA GLY A 350 -25.28 -15.26 -0.55
C GLY A 350 -25.73 -14.74 -1.91
N GLU A 351 -26.00 -13.46 -1.99
CA GLU A 351 -26.34 -12.78 -3.24
C GLU A 351 -25.06 -12.32 -3.96
N GLY A 352 -25.04 -12.44 -5.29
CA GLY A 352 -23.91 -12.01 -6.10
C GLY A 352 -22.74 -13.00 -6.17
N HIS A 353 -21.53 -12.44 -6.46
CA HIS A 353 -20.32 -13.22 -6.70
C HIS A 353 -19.37 -13.24 -5.50
N ASP A 354 -19.68 -12.54 -4.42
CA ASP A 354 -18.76 -12.30 -3.30
C ASP A 354 -18.81 -13.42 -2.24
N ASN A 355 -19.85 -14.24 -2.27
CA ASN A 355 -19.98 -15.39 -1.38
C ASN A 355 -19.42 -16.67 -2.00
N VAL A 356 -19.06 -17.65 -1.17
CA VAL A 356 -18.55 -18.96 -1.59
C VAL A 356 -19.54 -19.65 -2.54
N LEU A 357 -20.85 -19.61 -2.21
CA LEU A 357 -21.93 -20.13 -3.03
C LEU A 357 -22.98 -19.03 -3.28
N THR A 358 -23.67 -19.12 -4.42
CA THR A 358 -24.76 -18.21 -4.75
C THR A 358 -26.10 -18.83 -4.36
N LYS A 359 -27.04 -18.02 -3.88
CA LYS A 359 -28.41 -18.45 -3.59
C LYS A 359 -29.12 -18.93 -4.86
N ILE A 360 -29.92 -19.96 -4.72
CA ILE A 360 -30.79 -20.47 -5.79
C ILE A 360 -32.00 -19.55 -5.90
N THR A 361 -32.20 -18.97 -7.08
CA THR A 361 -33.37 -18.10 -7.35
C THR A 361 -34.42 -18.85 -8.12
N LEU A 362 -35.69 -18.71 -7.67
CA LEU A 362 -36.89 -19.21 -8.35
C LEU A 362 -37.36 -18.19 -9.39
N ASP A 363 -36.90 -18.35 -10.61
CA ASP A 363 -37.33 -17.57 -11.76
C ASP A 363 -38.01 -18.45 -12.82
N LYS A 364 -38.46 -17.84 -13.92
CA LYS A 364 -39.15 -18.57 -15.01
C LYS A 364 -38.29 -19.71 -15.58
N THR A 365 -36.99 -19.56 -15.59
CA THR A 365 -36.05 -20.59 -16.08
C THR A 365 -36.06 -21.79 -15.14
N ALA A 366 -35.99 -21.58 -13.82
CA ALA A 366 -36.03 -22.66 -12.83
C ALA A 366 -37.32 -23.45 -12.92
N LEU A 367 -38.45 -22.74 -13.07
CA LEU A 367 -39.77 -23.40 -13.22
C LEU A 367 -39.87 -24.25 -14.50
N SER A 368 -39.37 -23.71 -15.63
CA SER A 368 -39.37 -24.46 -16.90
C SER A 368 -38.48 -25.71 -16.83
N VAL A 369 -37.31 -25.62 -16.15
CA VAL A 369 -36.41 -26.78 -15.98
C VAL A 369 -37.04 -27.84 -15.07
N LEU A 370 -37.79 -27.46 -14.03
CA LEU A 370 -38.55 -28.38 -13.19
C LEU A 370 -39.68 -29.06 -13.97
N GLU A 371 -40.44 -28.28 -14.76
CA GLU A 371 -41.54 -28.81 -15.59
C GLU A 371 -41.04 -29.84 -16.63
N GLN A 372 -39.91 -29.60 -17.27
CA GLN A 372 -39.27 -30.54 -18.21
C GLN A 372 -38.89 -31.87 -17.53
N GLN A 373 -38.60 -31.87 -16.23
CA GLN A 373 -38.32 -33.08 -15.43
C GLN A 373 -39.64 -33.72 -14.90
N GLY A 374 -40.79 -33.10 -15.15
CA GLY A 374 -42.09 -33.57 -14.66
C GLY A 374 -42.35 -33.22 -13.19
N TYR A 375 -41.66 -32.21 -12.63
CA TYR A 375 -41.80 -31.79 -11.26
C TYR A 375 -42.50 -30.43 -11.17
N GLN A 376 -43.18 -30.22 -10.04
CA GLN A 376 -43.73 -28.94 -9.62
C GLN A 376 -43.08 -28.51 -8.28
N LEU A 377 -43.19 -27.27 -7.89
CA LEU A 377 -42.68 -26.76 -6.60
C LEU A 377 -43.28 -27.54 -5.40
N SER A 378 -44.52 -27.97 -5.50
CA SER A 378 -45.22 -28.77 -4.49
C SER A 378 -44.82 -30.25 -4.48
N THR A 379 -43.97 -30.71 -5.41
CA THR A 379 -43.58 -32.13 -5.47
C THR A 379 -42.66 -32.46 -4.29
N ILE A 380 -42.93 -33.56 -3.59
CA ILE A 380 -42.07 -34.16 -2.58
C ILE A 380 -41.18 -35.19 -3.28
N LEU A 381 -39.88 -34.94 -3.31
CA LEU A 381 -38.92 -35.83 -3.91
C LEU A 381 -38.60 -37.01 -2.97
N PRO A 382 -38.48 -38.24 -3.50
CA PRO A 382 -37.93 -39.36 -2.74
C PRO A 382 -36.55 -39.01 -2.16
N GLN A 383 -36.19 -39.68 -1.04
CA GLN A 383 -34.89 -39.44 -0.39
C GLN A 383 -33.72 -39.77 -1.33
N GLY A 384 -32.86 -38.78 -1.56
CA GLY A 384 -31.68 -38.88 -2.41
C GLY A 384 -31.87 -38.49 -3.87
N ASP A 385 -33.12 -38.37 -4.32
CA ASP A 385 -33.44 -37.96 -5.70
C ASP A 385 -33.10 -36.49 -5.88
N ARG A 386 -32.68 -36.07 -7.09
CA ARG A 386 -32.29 -34.73 -7.42
C ARG A 386 -33.29 -34.07 -8.36
N ALA A 387 -33.71 -32.84 -8.04
CA ALA A 387 -34.41 -31.97 -8.97
C ALA A 387 -33.49 -30.81 -9.37
N PHE A 388 -33.16 -30.70 -10.65
CA PHE A 388 -32.37 -29.61 -11.19
C PHE A 388 -33.21 -28.34 -11.39
N LEU A 389 -32.61 -27.20 -11.10
CA LEU A 389 -33.24 -25.87 -11.22
C LEU A 389 -32.61 -25.02 -12.32
N ARG A 390 -31.52 -25.54 -12.90
CA ARG A 390 -30.80 -24.95 -14.04
C ARG A 390 -30.34 -26.04 -14.98
N ALA A 391 -30.31 -25.71 -16.27
CA ALA A 391 -29.76 -26.61 -17.29
C ALA A 391 -28.23 -26.47 -17.40
N THR A 392 -27.67 -25.35 -16.96
CA THR A 392 -26.24 -25.05 -17.02
C THR A 392 -25.59 -25.09 -15.65
N ALA A 393 -24.37 -25.57 -15.54
CA ALA A 393 -23.64 -25.78 -14.30
C ALA A 393 -22.87 -24.51 -13.83
N ASN A 394 -23.54 -23.36 -13.80
CA ASN A 394 -22.91 -22.11 -13.34
C ASN A 394 -23.04 -21.93 -11.83
N LEU A 395 -21.91 -21.68 -11.16
CA LEU A 395 -21.91 -21.36 -9.72
C LEU A 395 -22.67 -20.06 -9.41
N SER A 396 -22.64 -19.09 -10.33
CA SER A 396 -23.36 -17.82 -10.19
C SER A 396 -24.89 -17.94 -10.18
N THR A 397 -25.43 -19.11 -10.55
CA THR A 397 -26.88 -19.39 -10.56
C THR A 397 -27.27 -20.43 -9.51
N GLY A 398 -26.41 -20.69 -8.52
CA GLY A 398 -26.69 -21.61 -7.41
C GLY A 398 -26.10 -23.02 -7.58
N GLY A 399 -25.35 -23.27 -8.67
CA GLY A 399 -24.63 -24.53 -8.87
C GLY A 399 -23.52 -24.77 -7.83
N ILE A 400 -23.05 -26.00 -7.75
CA ILE A 400 -21.97 -26.41 -6.84
C ILE A 400 -20.76 -26.92 -7.61
N ALA A 401 -19.61 -26.99 -6.96
CA ALA A 401 -18.36 -27.54 -7.49
C ALA A 401 -17.88 -28.71 -6.63
N VAL A 402 -17.37 -29.77 -7.31
CA VAL A 402 -16.73 -30.92 -6.68
C VAL A 402 -15.28 -30.99 -7.17
N ASP A 403 -14.34 -31.05 -6.24
CA ASP A 403 -12.92 -31.21 -6.60
C ASP A 403 -12.66 -32.56 -7.25
N ARG A 404 -12.03 -32.55 -8.43
CA ARG A 404 -11.63 -33.73 -9.23
C ARG A 404 -10.16 -33.67 -9.61
N THR A 405 -9.38 -32.88 -8.92
CA THR A 405 -7.98 -32.64 -9.29
C THR A 405 -7.14 -33.90 -9.26
N ASP A 406 -7.38 -34.78 -8.29
CA ASP A 406 -6.62 -36.04 -8.17
C ASP A 406 -7.22 -37.17 -9.01
N ASP A 407 -8.41 -37.01 -9.58
CA ASP A 407 -9.13 -38.00 -10.36
C ASP A 407 -8.82 -37.94 -11.86
N ILE A 408 -8.32 -36.80 -12.38
CA ILE A 408 -8.14 -36.58 -13.81
C ILE A 408 -7.11 -37.52 -14.44
N HIS A 409 -7.49 -38.13 -15.59
CA HIS A 409 -6.58 -38.99 -16.32
C HIS A 409 -5.34 -38.23 -16.87
N PRO A 410 -4.13 -38.85 -16.85
CA PRO A 410 -2.90 -38.17 -17.33
C PRO A 410 -2.96 -37.70 -18.79
N GLU A 411 -3.67 -38.39 -19.67
CA GLU A 411 -3.87 -37.99 -21.07
C GLU A 411 -4.71 -36.72 -21.14
N ASN A 412 -5.72 -36.57 -20.30
CA ASN A 412 -6.55 -35.37 -20.23
C ASN A 412 -5.76 -34.16 -19.71
N ILE A 413 -4.83 -34.40 -18.78
CA ILE A 413 -3.86 -33.37 -18.34
C ILE A 413 -3.04 -32.89 -19.54
N TRP A 414 -2.46 -33.83 -20.30
CA TRP A 414 -1.65 -33.52 -21.46
C TRP A 414 -2.44 -32.73 -22.54
N ILE A 415 -3.69 -33.15 -22.81
CA ILE A 415 -4.58 -32.47 -23.75
C ILE A 415 -4.87 -31.03 -23.29
N ALA A 416 -5.22 -30.84 -22.00
CA ALA A 416 -5.52 -29.54 -21.43
C ALA A 416 -4.31 -28.60 -21.48
N GLU A 417 -3.13 -29.09 -21.06
CA GLU A 417 -1.89 -28.27 -21.09
C GLU A 417 -1.52 -27.90 -22.54
N ARG A 418 -1.71 -28.81 -23.49
CA ARG A 418 -1.46 -28.55 -24.91
C ARG A 418 -2.46 -27.56 -25.50
N ALA A 419 -3.74 -27.68 -25.17
CA ALA A 419 -4.78 -26.73 -25.62
C ALA A 419 -4.45 -25.28 -25.22
N VAL A 420 -4.06 -25.07 -23.97
CA VAL A 420 -3.69 -23.74 -23.48
C VAL A 420 -2.44 -23.19 -24.17
N LYS A 421 -1.45 -24.04 -24.44
CA LYS A 421 -0.24 -23.65 -25.22
C LYS A 421 -0.56 -23.27 -26.66
N VAL A 422 -1.50 -23.98 -27.30
CA VAL A 422 -1.93 -23.69 -28.70
C VAL A 422 -2.62 -22.32 -28.76
N ILE A 423 -3.42 -21.98 -27.77
CA ILE A 423 -4.08 -20.65 -27.67
C ILE A 423 -3.08 -19.56 -27.27
N GLY A 424 -2.06 -19.89 -26.46
CA GLY A 424 -1.03 -18.97 -26.01
C GLY A 424 -1.36 -18.21 -24.72
N LEU A 425 -2.27 -18.75 -23.89
CA LEU A 425 -2.60 -18.17 -22.58
C LEU A 425 -1.64 -18.68 -21.50
N ASP A 426 -1.37 -17.84 -20.51
CA ASP A 426 -0.60 -18.16 -19.30
C ASP A 426 -1.48 -18.70 -18.17
N ILE A 427 -2.72 -18.21 -18.08
CA ILE A 427 -3.76 -18.69 -17.16
C ILE A 427 -5.02 -18.93 -17.99
N ALA A 428 -5.55 -20.11 -17.95
CA ALA A 428 -6.76 -20.49 -18.71
C ALA A 428 -7.64 -21.47 -17.95
N GLY A 429 -8.95 -21.34 -18.14
CA GLY A 429 -9.94 -22.30 -17.69
C GLY A 429 -10.56 -23.01 -18.89
N LEU A 430 -10.40 -24.31 -18.99
CA LEU A 430 -11.04 -25.10 -20.03
C LEU A 430 -12.33 -25.72 -19.51
N ASP A 431 -13.40 -25.55 -20.28
CA ASP A 431 -14.66 -26.22 -20.02
C ASP A 431 -14.68 -27.52 -20.83
N VAL A 432 -14.76 -28.64 -20.13
CA VAL A 432 -14.68 -30.01 -20.69
C VAL A 432 -15.95 -30.76 -20.32
N VAL A 433 -16.59 -31.35 -21.32
CA VAL A 433 -17.72 -32.26 -21.13
C VAL A 433 -17.22 -33.68 -21.36
N THR A 434 -17.37 -34.55 -20.37
CA THR A 434 -17.03 -35.96 -20.45
C THR A 434 -17.86 -36.81 -19.50
N ALA A 435 -18.14 -38.05 -19.83
CA ALA A 435 -18.87 -38.96 -18.95
C ALA A 435 -18.02 -39.34 -17.70
N ASP A 436 -16.71 -39.35 -17.82
CA ASP A 436 -15.79 -39.74 -16.74
C ASP A 436 -14.42 -39.13 -16.97
N ILE A 437 -14.05 -38.12 -16.12
CA ILE A 437 -12.76 -37.42 -16.23
C ILE A 437 -11.54 -38.30 -15.90
N SER A 438 -11.77 -39.43 -15.19
CA SER A 438 -10.72 -40.37 -14.81
C SER A 438 -10.34 -41.32 -15.96
N LYS A 439 -11.01 -41.19 -17.11
CA LYS A 439 -10.69 -41.92 -18.35
C LYS A 439 -10.25 -40.96 -19.44
N PRO A 440 -9.50 -41.45 -20.45
CA PRO A 440 -9.18 -40.63 -21.62
C PRO A 440 -10.42 -40.01 -22.29
N LEU A 441 -10.34 -38.74 -22.74
CA LEU A 441 -11.44 -38.11 -23.50
C LEU A 441 -11.76 -38.89 -24.77
N SER A 442 -10.81 -39.58 -25.37
CA SER A 442 -10.99 -40.46 -26.55
C SER A 442 -11.91 -41.66 -26.28
N GLU A 443 -11.95 -42.18 -25.04
CA GLU A 443 -12.80 -43.31 -24.64
C GLU A 443 -14.20 -42.88 -24.20
N THR A 444 -14.36 -41.61 -23.79
CA THR A 444 -15.60 -41.10 -23.24
C THR A 444 -16.37 -40.17 -24.20
N ASP A 445 -15.93 -40.06 -25.47
CA ASP A 445 -16.39 -39.04 -26.43
C ASP A 445 -16.34 -37.61 -25.81
N GLY A 446 -15.32 -37.36 -24.96
CA GLY A 446 -15.16 -36.11 -24.25
C GLY A 446 -14.56 -34.99 -25.11
N VAL A 447 -14.97 -33.76 -24.89
CA VAL A 447 -14.53 -32.62 -25.69
C VAL A 447 -14.28 -31.36 -24.85
N ILE A 448 -13.37 -30.49 -25.33
CA ILE A 448 -13.17 -29.14 -24.82
C ILE A 448 -14.18 -28.23 -25.51
N VAL A 449 -15.13 -27.72 -24.73
CA VAL A 449 -16.25 -26.89 -25.23
C VAL A 449 -15.85 -25.42 -25.38
N GLU A 450 -15.06 -24.92 -24.45
CA GLU A 450 -14.66 -23.51 -24.34
C GLU A 450 -13.32 -23.35 -23.66
N VAL A 451 -12.58 -22.31 -24.03
CA VAL A 451 -11.36 -21.85 -23.34
C VAL A 451 -11.61 -20.43 -22.82
N ASN A 452 -11.40 -20.22 -21.53
CA ASN A 452 -11.65 -18.94 -20.85
C ASN A 452 -10.32 -18.29 -20.45
N ALA A 453 -10.07 -17.05 -20.91
CA ALA A 453 -8.84 -16.30 -20.67
C ALA A 453 -8.74 -15.72 -19.24
N ALA A 454 -9.88 -15.49 -18.57
CA ALA A 454 -9.91 -14.96 -17.20
C ALA A 454 -10.75 -15.89 -16.30
N PRO A 455 -10.28 -17.10 -15.99
CA PRO A 455 -11.05 -18.09 -15.24
C PRO A 455 -11.23 -17.69 -13.78
N GLY A 456 -12.45 -17.88 -13.23
CA GLY A 456 -12.70 -17.71 -11.80
C GLY A 456 -12.07 -18.82 -10.98
N PHE A 457 -11.47 -18.48 -9.83
CA PHE A 457 -10.81 -19.44 -8.93
C PHE A 457 -11.72 -20.00 -7.85
N ARG A 458 -12.87 -19.38 -7.60
CA ARG A 458 -13.77 -19.71 -6.49
C ARG A 458 -14.07 -21.21 -6.37
N MET A 459 -14.38 -21.88 -7.50
CA MET A 459 -14.71 -23.30 -7.51
C MET A 459 -13.55 -24.24 -7.12
N HIS A 460 -12.31 -23.76 -7.21
CA HIS A 460 -11.13 -24.53 -6.87
C HIS A 460 -10.65 -24.24 -5.44
N VAL A 461 -10.75 -22.99 -4.99
CA VAL A 461 -10.34 -22.60 -3.62
C VAL A 461 -11.40 -22.95 -2.58
N ALA A 462 -12.68 -23.01 -2.97
CA ALA A 462 -13.79 -23.33 -2.08
C ALA A 462 -14.80 -24.25 -2.77
N PRO A 463 -14.42 -25.49 -3.13
CA PRO A 463 -15.35 -26.46 -3.66
C PRO A 463 -16.38 -26.84 -2.61
N SER A 464 -17.60 -27.20 -3.04
CA SER A 464 -18.65 -27.70 -2.13
C SER A 464 -18.33 -29.08 -1.59
N ILE A 465 -17.59 -29.87 -2.35
CA ILE A 465 -17.17 -31.24 -2.01
C ILE A 465 -15.73 -31.45 -2.45
N GLY A 466 -14.91 -32.07 -1.62
CA GLY A 466 -13.50 -32.35 -1.90
C GLY A 466 -12.55 -31.32 -1.24
N LEU A 467 -11.32 -31.21 -1.76
CA LEU A 467 -10.25 -30.41 -1.16
C LEU A 467 -10.18 -29.00 -1.75
N SER A 468 -9.97 -28.02 -0.89
CA SER A 468 -9.56 -26.68 -1.32
C SER A 468 -8.17 -26.74 -1.97
N ARG A 469 -8.02 -26.13 -3.14
CA ARG A 469 -6.76 -26.11 -3.90
C ARG A 469 -6.17 -24.70 -3.88
N ASN A 470 -4.93 -24.57 -3.42
CA ASN A 470 -4.21 -23.29 -3.50
C ASN A 470 -3.74 -23.03 -4.94
N VAL A 471 -4.64 -22.54 -5.77
CA VAL A 471 -4.37 -22.22 -7.18
C VAL A 471 -3.63 -20.88 -7.35
N ALA A 472 -3.55 -20.06 -6.31
CA ALA A 472 -2.78 -18.82 -6.34
C ALA A 472 -1.27 -19.05 -6.26
N ALA A 473 -0.83 -20.12 -5.58
CA ALA A 473 0.59 -20.43 -5.47
C ALA A 473 1.28 -20.58 -6.84
N PRO A 474 0.78 -21.39 -7.80
CA PRO A 474 1.36 -21.47 -9.13
C PRO A 474 1.26 -20.15 -9.93
N VAL A 475 0.28 -19.27 -9.67
CA VAL A 475 0.24 -17.93 -10.28
C VAL A 475 1.40 -17.08 -9.77
N ILE A 476 1.62 -17.06 -8.46
CA ILE A 476 2.74 -16.33 -7.87
C ILE A 476 4.08 -16.90 -8.32
N ASP A 477 4.23 -18.23 -8.39
CA ASP A 477 5.44 -18.87 -8.91
C ASP A 477 5.70 -18.54 -10.40
N MET A 478 4.65 -18.37 -11.19
CA MET A 478 4.76 -17.90 -12.58
C MET A 478 5.20 -16.44 -12.66
N LEU A 479 4.62 -15.58 -11.85
CA LEU A 479 4.94 -14.14 -11.86
C LEU A 479 6.31 -13.85 -11.25
N PHE A 480 6.65 -14.55 -10.19
CA PHE A 480 7.89 -14.44 -9.42
C PHE A 480 8.48 -15.85 -9.18
N PRO A 481 9.21 -16.39 -10.15
CA PRO A 481 9.86 -17.69 -9.97
C PRO A 481 10.69 -17.73 -8.68
N PRO A 482 10.74 -18.88 -7.98
CA PRO A 482 11.47 -19.00 -6.72
C PRO A 482 12.91 -18.51 -6.83
N GLY A 483 13.33 -17.63 -5.89
CA GLY A 483 14.64 -17.02 -5.87
C GLY A 483 14.79 -15.75 -6.72
N THR A 484 13.76 -15.32 -7.45
CA THR A 484 13.77 -14.02 -8.15
C THR A 484 13.30 -12.90 -7.22
N PRO A 485 13.87 -11.70 -7.34
CA PRO A 485 13.40 -10.57 -6.56
C PRO A 485 12.01 -10.10 -7.00
N PHE A 486 11.22 -9.67 -6.05
CA PHE A 486 9.89 -9.08 -6.30
C PHE A 486 9.82 -7.58 -5.95
N ARG A 487 10.85 -7.03 -5.34
CA ARG A 487 10.95 -5.61 -5.03
C ARG A 487 12.39 -5.11 -5.19
N ILE A 488 12.49 -3.83 -5.48
CA ILE A 488 13.76 -3.11 -5.53
C ILE A 488 14.27 -2.83 -4.11
N PRO A 489 15.59 -2.63 -3.92
CA PRO A 489 16.14 -2.14 -2.66
C PRO A 489 15.53 -0.77 -2.30
N ILE A 490 15.15 -0.62 -1.02
CA ILE A 490 14.60 0.60 -0.45
C ILE A 490 15.54 1.10 0.64
N ILE A 491 16.05 2.31 0.46
CA ILE A 491 16.86 3.03 1.45
C ILE A 491 16.00 4.17 2.01
N ALA A 492 15.64 4.12 3.29
CA ALA A 492 14.84 5.13 3.95
C ALA A 492 15.70 6.01 4.85
N VAL A 493 15.62 7.33 4.67
CA VAL A 493 16.46 8.30 5.39
C VAL A 493 15.58 9.20 6.26
N THR A 494 15.85 9.23 7.57
CA THR A 494 15.21 10.15 8.51
C THR A 494 16.21 10.84 9.44
N GLY A 495 15.75 11.87 10.12
CA GLY A 495 16.54 12.67 11.04
C GLY A 495 15.87 14.03 11.26
N THR A 496 16.34 14.84 12.18
CA THR A 496 15.95 16.23 12.27
C THR A 496 16.62 17.02 11.14
N ASN A 497 17.94 16.95 11.02
CA ASN A 497 18.76 17.61 10.01
C ASN A 497 19.51 16.60 9.14
N GLY A 498 19.98 17.02 7.95
CA GLY A 498 20.81 16.21 7.06
C GLY A 498 20.07 15.27 6.11
N LYS A 499 18.75 15.04 6.26
CA LYS A 499 17.95 14.10 5.47
C LYS A 499 18.13 14.28 3.96
N THR A 500 17.81 15.46 3.45
CA THR A 500 17.85 15.76 2.00
C THR A 500 19.26 15.56 1.42
N THR A 501 20.29 16.05 2.11
CA THR A 501 21.68 15.88 1.67
C THR A 501 22.08 14.41 1.64
N THR A 502 21.79 13.65 2.70
CA THR A 502 22.10 12.21 2.78
C THR A 502 21.33 11.44 1.73
N THR A 503 20.03 11.72 1.51
CA THR A 503 19.22 11.09 0.46
C THR A 503 19.80 11.34 -0.92
N ARG A 504 20.10 12.59 -1.27
CA ARG A 504 20.69 12.96 -2.57
C ARG A 504 22.08 12.36 -2.78
N LEU A 505 22.94 12.38 -1.76
CA LEU A 505 24.26 11.77 -1.83
C LEU A 505 24.17 10.25 -1.97
N THR A 506 23.30 9.59 -1.21
CA THR A 506 23.07 8.14 -1.33
C THR A 506 22.58 7.80 -2.73
N ALA A 507 21.58 8.54 -3.25
CA ALA A 507 21.09 8.36 -4.61
C ALA A 507 22.20 8.56 -5.65
N HIS A 508 23.03 9.60 -5.49
CA HIS A 508 24.16 9.86 -6.37
C HIS A 508 25.22 8.73 -6.35
N ILE A 509 25.52 8.16 -5.18
CA ILE A 509 26.40 6.99 -5.05
C ILE A 509 25.82 5.78 -5.80
N TYR A 510 24.53 5.47 -5.60
CA TYR A 510 23.90 4.36 -6.31
C TYR A 510 23.83 4.55 -7.83
N ARG A 511 23.71 5.77 -8.33
CA ARG A 511 23.76 6.06 -9.76
C ARG A 511 25.13 5.72 -10.39
N GLN A 512 26.23 5.75 -9.61
CA GLN A 512 27.53 5.28 -10.09
C GLN A 512 27.53 3.79 -10.44
N THR A 513 26.57 3.01 -9.94
CA THR A 513 26.40 1.59 -10.30
C THR A 513 25.73 1.39 -11.68
N GLY A 514 25.31 2.45 -12.36
CA GLY A 514 24.57 2.39 -13.63
C GLY A 514 23.07 2.03 -13.48
N LYS A 515 22.55 1.93 -12.26
CA LYS A 515 21.14 1.65 -11.98
C LYS A 515 20.31 2.91 -12.05
N VAL A 516 19.06 2.77 -12.49
CA VAL A 516 18.06 3.83 -12.42
C VAL A 516 17.61 4.02 -10.97
N VAL A 517 17.91 5.18 -10.40
CA VAL A 517 17.62 5.52 -9.01
C VAL A 517 16.43 6.46 -8.92
N GLY A 518 15.37 6.02 -8.25
CA GLY A 518 14.27 6.89 -7.84
C GLY A 518 14.48 7.44 -6.45
N TYR A 519 14.30 8.75 -6.23
CA TYR A 519 14.43 9.32 -4.90
C TYR A 519 13.48 10.49 -4.64
N THR A 520 13.10 10.64 -3.37
CA THR A 520 12.20 11.69 -2.90
C THR A 520 12.92 12.58 -1.91
N THR A 521 12.66 13.89 -2.00
CA THR A 521 13.25 14.89 -1.09
C THR A 521 12.21 15.94 -0.70
N THR A 522 12.57 16.83 0.23
CA THR A 522 11.77 18.02 0.57
C THR A 522 11.56 18.94 -0.64
N ASP A 523 12.37 18.85 -1.69
CA ASP A 523 12.31 19.75 -2.84
C ASP A 523 11.54 19.18 -4.02
N ALA A 524 11.67 17.85 -4.25
CA ALA A 524 11.09 17.20 -5.44
C ALA A 524 11.13 15.66 -5.38
N ILE A 525 10.45 15.03 -6.35
CA ILE A 525 10.62 13.62 -6.74
C ILE A 525 11.53 13.57 -7.97
N TYR A 526 12.49 12.64 -7.95
CA TYR A 526 13.40 12.41 -9.07
C TYR A 526 13.41 10.94 -9.48
N ILE A 527 13.47 10.70 -10.79
CA ILE A 527 13.79 9.41 -11.37
C ILE A 527 15.04 9.65 -12.20
N ASP A 528 16.14 9.05 -11.77
CA ASP A 528 17.50 9.33 -12.25
C ASP A 528 17.82 10.85 -12.15
N ASP A 529 18.09 11.54 -13.25
CA ASP A 529 18.32 12.98 -13.28
C ASP A 529 17.05 13.82 -13.56
N TYR A 530 15.93 13.16 -13.86
CA TYR A 530 14.71 13.86 -14.22
C TYR A 530 13.85 14.19 -12.99
N MET A 531 13.53 15.48 -12.83
CA MET A 531 12.60 15.95 -11.82
C MET A 531 11.16 15.69 -12.27
N VAL A 532 10.48 14.77 -11.60
CA VAL A 532 9.09 14.37 -11.91
C VAL A 532 8.08 15.36 -11.33
N GLU A 533 8.30 15.76 -10.06
CA GLU A 533 7.37 16.66 -9.35
C GLU A 533 8.15 17.52 -8.37
N LYS A 534 7.84 18.82 -8.35
CA LYS A 534 8.43 19.81 -7.44
C LYS A 534 7.55 19.99 -6.19
N GLY A 535 8.15 20.05 -5.01
CA GLY A 535 7.46 20.30 -3.75
C GLY A 535 7.98 19.45 -2.60
N ASP A 536 7.38 19.57 -1.41
CA ASP A 536 7.70 18.71 -0.25
C ASP A 536 7.18 17.29 -0.51
N ASN A 537 8.10 16.43 -0.91
CA ASN A 537 7.84 15.07 -1.34
C ASN A 537 8.39 14.02 -0.37
N THR A 538 8.35 14.29 0.94
CA THR A 538 8.87 13.42 2.01
C THR A 538 7.82 12.47 2.59
N GLY A 539 6.66 12.37 1.95
CA GLY A 539 5.53 11.55 2.41
C GLY A 539 5.30 10.27 1.58
N PRO A 540 4.34 9.42 2.03
CA PRO A 540 4.08 8.14 1.38
C PRO A 540 3.51 8.27 -0.03
N THR A 541 2.79 9.35 -0.35
CA THR A 541 2.28 9.59 -1.71
C THR A 541 3.42 9.69 -2.71
N SER A 542 4.45 10.46 -2.38
CA SER A 542 5.64 10.66 -3.22
C SER A 542 6.50 9.40 -3.29
N ALA A 543 6.66 8.68 -2.17
CA ALA A 543 7.33 7.39 -2.18
C ALA A 543 6.63 6.37 -3.11
N ASN A 544 5.29 6.37 -3.15
CA ASN A 544 4.52 5.53 -4.05
C ASN A 544 4.74 5.84 -5.54
N VAL A 545 5.07 7.09 -5.89
CA VAL A 545 5.45 7.42 -7.29
C VAL A 545 6.69 6.62 -7.69
N ILE A 546 7.70 6.58 -6.83
CA ILE A 546 8.93 5.82 -7.05
C ILE A 546 8.67 4.30 -7.07
N LEU A 547 7.95 3.77 -6.07
CA LEU A 547 7.72 2.33 -5.91
C LEU A 547 6.85 1.74 -7.03
N LYS A 548 5.99 2.57 -7.65
CA LYS A 548 5.14 2.18 -8.77
C LYS A 548 5.79 2.37 -10.15
N ASP A 549 6.92 3.04 -10.21
CA ASP A 549 7.59 3.28 -11.50
C ASP A 549 8.31 2.00 -11.98
N PRO A 550 7.98 1.50 -13.20
CA PRO A 550 8.53 0.24 -13.70
C PRO A 550 9.99 0.34 -14.16
N THR A 551 10.59 1.52 -14.16
CA THR A 551 11.98 1.73 -14.59
C THR A 551 12.96 1.83 -13.42
N VAL A 552 12.46 2.12 -12.22
CA VAL A 552 13.29 2.29 -11.02
C VAL A 552 13.84 0.96 -10.54
N GLU A 553 15.15 0.93 -10.28
CA GLU A 553 15.91 -0.22 -9.80
C GLU A 553 16.35 -0.09 -8.34
N VAL A 554 16.42 1.15 -7.81
CA VAL A 554 16.73 1.45 -6.40
C VAL A 554 15.90 2.65 -5.95
N ALA A 555 15.31 2.57 -4.77
CA ALA A 555 14.56 3.68 -4.16
C ALA A 555 15.34 4.27 -2.98
N VAL A 556 15.57 5.60 -2.97
CA VAL A 556 16.14 6.33 -1.84
C VAL A 556 15.12 7.36 -1.36
N LEU A 557 14.53 7.11 -0.20
CA LEU A 557 13.33 7.83 0.24
C LEU A 557 13.62 8.70 1.46
N GLU A 558 13.55 10.01 1.30
CA GLU A 558 13.53 10.93 2.44
C GLU A 558 12.19 10.77 3.17
N THR A 559 12.23 10.46 4.46
CA THR A 559 11.07 10.24 5.30
C THR A 559 11.02 11.26 6.44
N ALA A 560 10.18 12.27 6.27
CA ALA A 560 9.99 13.29 7.28
C ALA A 560 8.92 12.89 8.31
N ARG A 561 9.05 13.42 9.52
CA ARG A 561 8.09 13.28 10.63
C ARG A 561 6.65 13.52 10.19
N GLY A 562 6.41 14.61 9.45
CA GLY A 562 5.07 15.00 9.03
C GLY A 562 4.36 13.94 8.18
N GLY A 563 5.08 13.30 7.25
CA GLY A 563 4.56 12.20 6.43
C GLY A 563 4.22 10.97 7.27
N MET A 564 5.15 10.55 8.14
CA MET A 564 4.96 9.40 9.04
C MET A 564 3.77 9.55 9.99
N LEU A 565 3.56 10.77 10.53
CA LEU A 565 2.44 11.04 11.44
C LEU A 565 1.10 11.14 10.71
N ARG A 566 1.08 11.69 9.46
CA ARG A 566 -0.17 11.93 8.73
C ARG A 566 -0.71 10.70 8.01
N SER A 567 0.16 9.81 7.52
CA SER A 567 -0.26 8.71 6.64
C SER A 567 0.50 7.40 6.81
N GLY A 568 1.54 7.37 7.67
CA GLY A 568 2.46 6.24 7.80
C GLY A 568 3.48 6.18 6.66
N LEU A 569 4.13 5.04 6.50
CA LEU A 569 5.08 4.76 5.41
C LEU A 569 4.37 4.17 4.18
N ALA A 570 4.97 4.29 3.01
CA ALA A 570 4.48 3.68 1.77
C ALA A 570 4.95 2.23 1.56
N PHE A 571 5.79 1.73 2.44
CA PHE A 571 6.39 0.40 2.38
C PHE A 571 6.36 -0.26 3.75
N ASP A 572 6.24 -1.58 3.78
CA ASP A 572 6.20 -2.34 5.03
C ASP A 572 7.59 -2.56 5.61
N THR A 573 8.59 -2.72 4.75
CA THR A 573 10.00 -2.91 5.13
C THR A 573 10.93 -2.18 4.17
N CYS A 574 12.10 -1.72 4.68
CA CYS A 574 13.21 -1.22 3.88
C CYS A 574 14.46 -2.11 4.07
N ASP A 575 15.39 -2.01 3.14
CA ASP A 575 16.66 -2.76 3.17
C ASP A 575 17.73 -2.03 3.96
N VAL A 576 17.67 -0.68 3.92
CA VAL A 576 18.51 0.18 4.76
C VAL A 576 17.66 1.27 5.40
N GLY A 577 17.70 1.36 6.72
CA GLY A 577 17.13 2.46 7.48
C GLY A 577 18.25 3.37 8.00
N ILE A 578 18.23 4.66 7.66
CA ILE A 578 19.20 5.65 8.13
C ILE A 578 18.53 6.60 9.10
N VAL A 579 19.05 6.69 10.33
CA VAL A 579 18.60 7.68 11.33
C VAL A 579 19.77 8.58 11.69
N LEU A 580 19.72 9.85 11.26
CA LEU A 580 20.83 10.76 11.35
C LEU A 580 20.97 11.41 12.73
N ASN A 581 19.88 11.99 13.24
CA ASN A 581 19.85 12.72 14.52
C ASN A 581 18.44 12.99 14.98
N VAL A 582 18.30 13.28 16.27
CA VAL A 582 17.05 13.72 16.89
C VAL A 582 17.32 15.00 17.68
N ALA A 583 16.77 16.10 17.25
CA ALA A 583 16.86 17.37 17.95
C ALA A 583 15.46 18.00 18.13
N ALA A 584 15.35 18.98 19.01
CA ALA A 584 14.13 19.73 19.23
C ALA A 584 13.78 20.53 17.97
N ASP A 585 12.78 20.07 17.24
CA ASP A 585 12.24 20.71 16.05
C ASP A 585 10.78 20.30 15.87
N HIS A 586 9.90 21.26 15.59
CA HIS A 586 8.46 21.04 15.51
C HIS A 586 7.82 20.42 16.78
N LEU A 587 8.38 20.61 17.97
CA LEU A 587 7.75 20.21 19.21
C LEU A 587 6.48 21.04 19.46
N GLY A 588 5.46 20.44 20.10
CA GLY A 588 4.14 21.02 20.27
C GLY A 588 3.22 20.88 19.06
N LEU A 589 3.67 20.29 17.95
CA LEU A 589 2.87 20.04 16.77
C LEU A 589 2.51 18.56 16.60
N GLY A 590 1.21 18.27 16.41
CA GLY A 590 0.71 16.90 16.18
C GLY A 590 0.94 15.96 17.36
N ASP A 591 0.76 16.50 18.57
CA ASP A 591 0.85 15.79 19.86
C ASP A 591 2.24 15.16 20.12
N ILE A 592 3.29 15.79 19.58
CA ILE A 592 4.69 15.44 19.83
C ILE A 592 5.32 16.61 20.60
N ASP A 593 5.37 16.48 21.92
CA ASP A 593 5.73 17.56 22.82
C ASP A 593 7.16 17.40 23.39
N THR A 594 7.70 16.17 23.32
CA THR A 594 9.03 15.87 23.84
C THR A 594 9.97 15.29 22.78
N ILE A 595 11.27 15.41 23.04
CA ILE A 595 12.31 14.89 22.15
C ILE A 595 12.29 13.35 22.09
N GLU A 596 11.89 12.68 23.19
CA GLU A 596 11.76 11.23 23.26
C GLU A 596 10.58 10.74 22.42
N GLN A 597 9.47 11.49 22.37
CA GLN A 597 8.36 11.21 21.45
C GLN A 597 8.82 11.38 19.99
N MET A 598 9.62 12.41 19.70
CA MET A 598 10.22 12.61 18.38
C MET A 598 11.14 11.45 18.00
N ALA A 599 11.95 10.96 18.94
CA ALA A 599 12.80 9.78 18.74
C ALA A 599 11.97 8.53 18.42
N LYS A 600 10.81 8.35 19.07
CA LYS A 600 9.89 7.23 18.74
C LYS A 600 9.33 7.34 17.33
N VAL A 601 8.97 8.53 16.87
CA VAL A 601 8.49 8.73 15.49
C VAL A 601 9.57 8.37 14.48
N LYS A 602 10.78 8.88 14.65
CA LYS A 602 11.90 8.60 13.75
C LYS A 602 12.38 7.14 13.85
N GLY A 603 12.26 6.53 15.01
CA GLY A 603 12.59 5.13 15.28
C GLY A 603 11.76 4.13 14.45
N VAL A 604 10.61 4.54 13.91
CA VAL A 604 9.83 3.72 12.97
C VAL A 604 10.69 3.22 11.82
N ILE A 605 11.59 4.06 11.27
CA ILE A 605 12.48 3.66 10.17
C ILE A 605 13.45 2.54 10.61
N ALA A 606 13.98 2.63 11.82
CA ALA A 606 14.85 1.58 12.36
C ALA A 606 14.08 0.27 12.57
N GLU A 607 12.85 0.35 13.06
CA GLU A 607 12.02 -0.82 13.40
C GLU A 607 11.42 -1.54 12.17
N VAL A 608 11.20 -0.82 11.03
CA VAL A 608 10.73 -1.42 9.76
C VAL A 608 11.85 -1.92 8.87
N THR A 609 13.11 -1.74 9.25
CA THR A 609 14.21 -2.33 8.50
C THR A 609 14.12 -3.86 8.57
N SER A 610 14.24 -4.50 7.40
CA SER A 610 14.16 -5.95 7.25
C SER A 610 15.15 -6.68 8.18
N PRO A 611 14.84 -7.88 8.68
CA PRO A 611 15.78 -8.70 9.44
C PRO A 611 17.12 -8.96 8.70
N GLU A 612 17.10 -9.05 7.39
CA GLU A 612 18.28 -9.19 6.53
C GLU A 612 18.95 -7.85 6.21
N GLY A 613 18.24 -6.75 6.48
CA GLY A 613 18.69 -5.38 6.19
C GLY A 613 19.63 -4.81 7.24
N VAL A 614 20.02 -3.55 7.03
CA VAL A 614 20.97 -2.84 7.89
C VAL A 614 20.37 -1.52 8.35
N VAL A 615 20.42 -1.24 9.65
CA VAL A 615 20.10 0.08 10.19
C VAL A 615 21.38 0.86 10.46
N VAL A 616 21.48 2.04 9.87
CA VAL A 616 22.61 2.96 10.05
C VAL A 616 22.21 4.02 11.09
N LEU A 617 22.83 3.98 12.26
CA LEU A 617 22.55 4.82 13.40
C LEU A 617 23.73 5.74 13.75
N ASN A 618 23.42 6.97 14.17
CA ASN A 618 24.41 7.89 14.69
C ASN A 618 24.81 7.51 16.13
N ALA A 619 26.06 7.12 16.34
CA ALA A 619 26.56 6.79 17.67
C ALA A 619 26.82 8.03 18.55
N ASP A 620 26.92 9.22 17.95
CA ASP A 620 27.14 10.48 18.66
C ASP A 620 25.82 11.07 19.21
N ASP A 621 24.66 10.54 18.80
CA ASP A 621 23.34 10.92 19.29
C ASP A 621 22.79 9.81 20.19
N PRO A 622 22.66 10.01 21.52
CA PRO A 622 22.22 8.99 22.44
C PRO A 622 20.81 8.46 22.14
N LEU A 623 19.89 9.32 21.71
CA LEU A 623 18.50 8.91 21.37
C LEU A 623 18.45 8.05 20.10
N VAL A 624 19.35 8.30 19.16
CA VAL A 624 19.49 7.48 17.96
C VAL A 624 20.17 6.16 18.29
N ALA A 625 21.25 6.17 19.06
CA ALA A 625 21.97 4.98 19.45
C ALA A 625 21.09 3.99 20.25
N GLU A 626 20.20 4.48 21.11
CA GLU A 626 19.25 3.66 21.89
C GLU A 626 18.27 2.88 21.00
N MET A 627 17.98 3.36 19.78
CA MET A 627 17.09 2.68 18.84
C MET A 627 17.57 1.29 18.44
N ALA A 628 18.88 1.01 18.57
CA ALA A 628 19.47 -0.31 18.29
C ALA A 628 18.79 -1.46 19.04
N SER A 629 18.27 -1.20 20.23
CA SER A 629 17.56 -2.21 21.06
C SER A 629 16.24 -2.68 20.43
N ARG A 630 15.69 -1.94 19.45
CA ARG A 630 14.41 -2.22 18.79
C ARG A 630 14.58 -2.72 17.35
N VAL A 631 15.82 -2.78 16.85
CA VAL A 631 16.15 -3.22 15.49
C VAL A 631 16.10 -4.74 15.40
N LYS A 632 15.50 -5.26 14.34
CA LYS A 632 15.46 -6.71 14.03
C LYS A 632 16.62 -7.14 13.13
N GLY A 633 17.07 -6.23 12.26
CA GLY A 633 18.16 -6.44 11.34
C GLY A 633 19.54 -6.17 11.95
N LYS A 634 20.54 -6.04 11.08
CA LYS A 634 21.89 -5.68 11.49
C LYS A 634 21.97 -4.19 11.83
N VAL A 635 22.72 -3.85 12.86
CA VAL A 635 23.02 -2.46 13.20
C VAL A 635 24.41 -2.09 12.67
N ALA A 636 24.52 -0.94 12.03
CA ALA A 636 25.79 -0.30 11.70
C ALA A 636 25.78 1.11 12.30
N TYR A 637 26.90 1.57 12.80
CA TYR A 637 27.01 2.90 13.41
C TYR A 637 27.90 3.84 12.61
N PHE A 638 27.58 5.14 12.61
CA PHE A 638 28.56 6.15 12.20
C PHE A 638 28.83 7.12 13.35
N SER A 639 30.03 7.70 13.36
CA SER A 639 30.47 8.65 14.39
C SER A 639 31.52 9.59 13.83
N MET A 640 31.50 10.84 14.29
CA MET A 640 32.58 11.80 14.07
C MET A 640 33.82 11.52 14.96
N ASN A 641 33.63 10.70 16.00
CA ASN A 641 34.69 10.33 16.95
C ASN A 641 35.00 8.84 16.87
N PRO A 642 36.16 8.42 16.37
CA PRO A 642 36.55 7.03 16.31
C PRO A 642 36.69 6.36 17.70
N ASP A 643 36.90 7.14 18.77
CA ASP A 643 36.97 6.65 20.14
C ASP A 643 35.63 6.60 20.87
N ASN A 644 34.54 6.83 20.16
CA ASN A 644 33.20 6.71 20.74
C ASN A 644 32.99 5.32 21.36
N PRO A 645 32.60 5.23 22.66
CA PRO A 645 32.47 3.95 23.35
C PRO A 645 31.53 2.95 22.68
N ILE A 646 30.44 3.43 22.00
CA ILE A 646 29.49 2.59 21.26
C ILE A 646 30.20 1.98 20.04
N ILE A 647 30.99 2.79 19.30
CA ILE A 647 31.77 2.31 18.17
C ILE A 647 32.77 1.25 18.64
N GLN A 648 33.55 1.53 19.69
CA GLN A 648 34.55 0.61 20.22
C GLN A 648 33.96 -0.72 20.68
N GLU A 649 32.80 -0.71 21.37
CA GLU A 649 32.12 -1.93 21.78
C GLU A 649 31.53 -2.70 20.58
N HIS A 650 30.95 -1.97 19.62
CA HIS A 650 30.39 -2.55 18.42
C HIS A 650 31.45 -3.26 17.57
N MET A 651 32.62 -2.62 17.41
CA MET A 651 33.77 -3.20 16.68
C MET A 651 34.33 -4.42 17.39
N ARG A 652 34.39 -4.45 18.72
CA ARG A 652 34.83 -5.64 19.49
C ARG A 652 33.92 -6.85 19.23
N ARG A 653 32.66 -6.61 18.91
CA ARG A 653 31.67 -7.66 18.56
C ARG A 653 31.70 -8.03 17.07
N GLY A 654 32.61 -7.46 16.29
CA GLY A 654 32.74 -7.71 14.85
C GLY A 654 31.71 -6.95 14.00
N GLY A 655 31.17 -5.84 14.52
CA GLY A 655 30.18 -5.01 13.82
C GLY A 655 30.75 -4.21 12.66
N LEU A 656 29.86 -3.46 12.01
CA LEU A 656 30.15 -2.56 10.88
C LEU A 656 29.96 -1.10 11.33
N ALA A 657 30.92 -0.23 11.06
CA ALA A 657 30.81 1.20 11.38
C ALA A 657 31.49 2.09 10.34
N ALA A 658 31.14 3.38 10.36
CA ALA A 658 31.91 4.42 9.63
C ALA A 658 32.32 5.51 10.60
N VAL A 659 33.58 5.95 10.49
CA VAL A 659 34.12 6.98 11.38
C VAL A 659 34.94 8.03 10.61
N TYR A 660 35.04 9.23 11.18
CA TYR A 660 35.97 10.25 10.73
C TYR A 660 37.23 10.14 11.55
N GLU A 661 38.34 9.73 10.91
CA GLU A 661 39.64 9.59 11.57
C GLU A 661 40.79 10.13 10.71
N GLU A 662 41.73 10.81 11.29
CA GLU A 662 42.94 11.35 10.61
C GLU A 662 42.62 12.09 9.28
N GLY A 663 41.49 12.76 9.19
CA GLY A 663 41.03 13.47 7.99
C GLY A 663 40.38 12.59 6.93
N TYR A 664 40.15 11.31 7.20
CA TYR A 664 39.47 10.37 6.29
C TYR A 664 38.07 9.97 6.76
N LEU A 665 37.20 9.76 5.81
CA LEU A 665 36.01 8.92 5.98
C LEU A 665 36.50 7.46 5.90
N SER A 666 36.34 6.71 6.99
CA SER A 666 36.79 5.33 7.09
C SER A 666 35.60 4.39 7.42
N ILE A 667 35.56 3.20 6.80
CA ILE A 667 34.65 2.12 7.16
C ILE A 667 35.44 1.08 7.96
N LEU A 668 34.85 0.68 9.08
CA LEU A 668 35.38 -0.32 10.01
C LEU A 668 34.53 -1.59 9.92
N GLU A 669 35.16 -2.74 9.74
CA GLU A 669 34.47 -4.05 9.79
C GLU A 669 35.31 -5.04 10.61
N GLY A 670 34.85 -5.39 11.80
CA GLY A 670 35.61 -6.22 12.72
C GLY A 670 36.98 -5.61 13.07
N LYS A 671 38.07 -6.17 12.54
CA LYS A 671 39.46 -5.68 12.74
C LYS A 671 39.97 -4.89 11.53
N TRP A 672 39.19 -4.74 10.49
CA TRP A 672 39.62 -4.06 9.27
C TRP A 672 39.19 -2.60 9.28
N THR A 673 40.10 -1.73 8.85
CA THR A 673 39.82 -0.32 8.57
C THR A 673 40.05 -0.05 7.09
N LEU A 674 38.99 0.43 6.43
CA LEU A 674 39.02 0.81 5.01
C LEU A 674 38.88 2.33 4.90
N ARG A 675 39.96 3.02 4.58
CA ARG A 675 39.93 4.46 4.26
C ARG A 675 39.18 4.68 2.95
N VAL A 676 37.96 5.22 3.04
CA VAL A 676 37.11 5.47 1.86
C VAL A 676 37.66 6.66 1.08
N GLU A 677 37.70 7.85 1.69
CA GLU A 677 38.15 9.07 1.03
C GLU A 677 38.63 10.12 2.06
N LYS A 678 39.53 11.01 1.64
CA LYS A 678 39.88 12.21 2.43
C LYS A 678 38.71 13.19 2.42
N ALA A 679 38.32 13.73 3.57
CA ALA A 679 37.27 14.72 3.65
C ALA A 679 37.52 15.93 2.73
N THR A 680 38.77 16.37 2.58
CA THR A 680 39.18 17.44 1.67
C THR A 680 38.93 17.13 0.18
N GLN A 681 38.76 15.88 -0.19
CA GLN A 681 38.42 15.45 -1.56
C GLN A 681 36.92 15.22 -1.78
N VAL A 682 36.10 15.40 -0.76
CA VAL A 682 34.67 15.27 -0.79
C VAL A 682 34.06 16.68 -0.81
N PRO A 683 33.59 17.19 -1.97
CA PRO A 683 33.24 18.62 -2.13
C PRO A 683 32.20 19.12 -1.13
N ILE A 684 31.19 18.31 -0.78
CA ILE A 684 30.11 18.73 0.15
C ILE A 684 30.63 19.02 1.56
N THR A 685 31.83 18.49 1.94
CA THR A 685 32.41 18.72 3.26
C THR A 685 33.08 20.10 3.38
N MET A 686 33.05 20.92 2.32
CA MET A 686 33.68 22.22 2.26
C MET A 686 35.17 22.17 2.70
N ASN A 687 35.95 21.31 2.01
CA ASN A 687 37.35 21.00 2.35
C ASN A 687 37.53 20.40 3.75
N GLY A 688 36.57 19.67 4.27
CA GLY A 688 36.59 19.11 5.62
C GLY A 688 36.22 20.08 6.74
N MET A 689 35.78 21.30 6.39
CA MET A 689 35.41 22.35 7.37
C MET A 689 33.94 22.27 7.82
N ALA A 690 33.11 21.41 7.24
CA ALA A 690 31.70 21.23 7.61
C ALA A 690 31.49 19.84 8.27
N PRO A 691 31.63 19.71 9.62
CA PRO A 691 31.53 18.42 10.33
C PRO A 691 30.23 17.69 10.09
N PHE A 692 29.08 18.38 10.09
CA PHE A 692 27.77 17.78 9.83
C PHE A 692 27.62 17.23 8.40
N MET A 693 28.32 17.77 7.42
CA MET A 693 28.36 17.22 6.06
C MET A 693 29.28 15.99 5.98
N ILE A 694 30.32 15.93 6.80
CA ILE A 694 31.15 14.71 6.96
C ILE A 694 30.27 13.60 7.56
N ALA A 695 29.48 13.89 8.61
CA ALA A 695 28.56 12.94 9.22
C ALA A 695 27.53 12.41 8.21
N ASN A 696 26.95 13.28 7.38
CA ASN A 696 26.05 12.88 6.30
C ASN A 696 26.73 11.97 5.26
N ALA A 697 28.00 12.27 4.91
CA ALA A 697 28.79 11.47 3.98
C ALA A 697 29.17 10.10 4.57
N LEU A 698 29.48 10.02 5.88
CA LEU A 698 29.69 8.75 6.58
C LEU A 698 28.45 7.87 6.54
N ALA A 699 27.28 8.43 6.85
CA ALA A 699 26.00 7.71 6.84
C ALA A 699 25.66 7.18 5.44
N ALA A 700 25.80 8.01 4.39
CA ALA A 700 25.53 7.62 3.01
C ALA A 700 26.50 6.54 2.50
N SER A 701 27.80 6.69 2.81
CA SER A 701 28.84 5.72 2.42
C SER A 701 28.62 4.37 3.10
N LEU A 702 28.31 4.39 4.41
CA LEU A 702 28.05 3.19 5.18
C LEU A 702 26.81 2.45 4.67
N ALA A 703 25.74 3.19 4.36
CA ALA A 703 24.53 2.62 3.80
C ALA A 703 24.77 1.94 2.44
N ALA A 704 25.51 2.58 1.55
CA ALA A 704 25.87 2.01 0.26
C ALA A 704 26.78 0.79 0.40
N PHE A 705 27.80 0.86 1.27
CA PHE A 705 28.72 -0.25 1.54
C PHE A 705 27.99 -1.47 2.12
N ALA A 706 27.08 -1.25 3.07
CA ALA A 706 26.28 -2.31 3.70
C ALA A 706 25.39 -3.06 2.71
N GLN A 707 25.05 -2.46 1.57
CA GLN A 707 24.31 -3.08 0.46
C GLN A 707 25.22 -3.63 -0.65
N GLY A 708 26.54 -3.67 -0.43
CA GLY A 708 27.49 -4.26 -1.34
C GLY A 708 27.86 -3.38 -2.55
N VAL A 709 27.64 -2.06 -2.47
CA VAL A 709 28.13 -1.14 -3.50
C VAL A 709 29.67 -1.13 -3.45
N ASP A 710 30.29 -1.30 -4.61
CA ASP A 710 31.75 -1.30 -4.72
C ASP A 710 32.36 -0.01 -4.17
N ILE A 711 33.48 -0.15 -3.45
CA ILE A 711 34.13 0.97 -2.76
C ILE A 711 34.61 2.07 -3.71
N GLU A 712 35.04 1.72 -4.92
CA GLU A 712 35.46 2.71 -5.92
C GLU A 712 34.30 3.51 -6.44
N LEU A 713 33.11 2.91 -6.57
CA LEU A 713 31.88 3.63 -6.92
C LEU A 713 31.44 4.56 -5.80
N ILE A 714 31.59 4.14 -4.52
CA ILE A 714 31.35 5.02 -3.37
C ILE A 714 32.32 6.23 -3.40
N ARG A 715 33.61 6.00 -3.64
CA ARG A 715 34.62 7.06 -3.80
C ARG A 715 34.26 8.01 -4.94
N GLN A 716 33.89 7.47 -6.09
CA GLN A 716 33.50 8.28 -7.24
C GLN A 716 32.26 9.14 -6.91
N GLY A 717 31.25 8.57 -6.26
CA GLY A 717 30.07 9.29 -5.83
C GLY A 717 30.41 10.43 -4.85
N LEU A 718 31.28 10.18 -3.86
CA LEU A 718 31.75 11.19 -2.90
C LEU A 718 32.48 12.33 -3.59
N ARG A 719 33.40 12.06 -4.52
CA ARG A 719 34.22 13.06 -5.22
C ARG A 719 33.43 13.91 -6.22
N THR A 720 32.37 13.37 -6.80
CA THR A 720 31.61 14.02 -7.87
C THR A 720 30.36 14.75 -7.36
N PHE A 721 29.95 14.52 -6.11
CA PHE A 721 28.80 15.19 -5.51
C PHE A 721 29.19 16.57 -4.97
N LYS A 722 28.61 17.64 -5.54
CA LYS A 722 28.98 19.03 -5.24
C LYS A 722 27.85 19.76 -4.51
N PRO A 723 28.16 20.66 -3.56
CA PRO A 723 27.18 21.55 -2.93
C PRO A 723 26.78 22.67 -3.90
N SER A 724 26.04 22.36 -4.94
CA SER A 724 25.60 23.30 -5.97
C SER A 724 24.10 23.53 -5.93
N ALA A 725 23.66 24.62 -6.57
CA ALA A 725 22.24 24.92 -6.73
C ALA A 725 21.46 23.80 -7.42
N ASP A 726 22.10 22.97 -8.26
CA ASP A 726 21.48 21.86 -8.98
C ASP A 726 21.45 20.58 -8.15
N GLN A 727 22.57 20.22 -7.51
CA GLN A 727 22.67 18.94 -6.79
C GLN A 727 22.16 19.02 -5.36
N THR A 728 22.31 20.16 -4.67
CA THR A 728 21.89 20.35 -3.27
C THR A 728 21.30 21.74 -3.05
N PRO A 729 20.20 22.13 -3.71
CA PRO A 729 19.65 23.48 -3.56
C PRO A 729 19.37 23.83 -2.10
N GLY A 730 19.90 24.98 -1.64
CA GLY A 730 19.76 25.45 -0.27
C GLY A 730 20.49 24.60 0.78
N ARG A 731 21.51 23.89 0.42
CA ARG A 731 22.37 23.12 1.36
C ARG A 731 23.81 23.47 1.13
N MET A 732 24.31 24.43 1.95
CA MET A 732 25.69 24.94 1.88
C MET A 732 26.10 25.42 0.47
N ASN A 733 25.20 26.09 -0.24
CA ASN A 733 25.54 26.62 -1.58
C ASN A 733 26.36 27.90 -1.44
N LEU A 734 27.65 27.79 -1.71
CA LEU A 734 28.62 28.90 -1.67
C LEU A 734 28.78 29.52 -3.05
N PHE A 735 28.51 30.82 -3.15
CA PHE A 735 28.70 31.64 -4.35
C PHE A 735 29.81 32.64 -4.13
N ASP A 736 30.63 32.85 -5.16
CA ASP A 736 31.65 33.91 -5.20
C ASP A 736 31.14 35.08 -6.04
N LEU A 737 31.05 36.27 -5.45
CA LEU A 737 30.65 37.50 -6.14
C LEU A 737 31.87 38.38 -6.47
N GLY A 738 33.08 37.86 -6.32
CA GLY A 738 34.33 38.60 -6.54
C GLY A 738 34.72 39.51 -5.36
N SER A 739 33.86 40.40 -4.93
CA SER A 739 34.07 41.26 -3.76
C SER A 739 33.72 40.61 -2.43
N ALA A 740 32.77 39.68 -2.41
CA ALA A 740 32.28 39.00 -1.22
C ALA A 740 31.81 37.58 -1.59
N HIS A 741 31.56 36.77 -0.58
CA HIS A 741 31.01 35.45 -0.75
C HIS A 741 29.57 35.37 -0.18
N VAL A 742 28.76 34.49 -0.74
CA VAL A 742 27.39 34.25 -0.25
C VAL A 742 27.19 32.75 -0.01
N LEU A 743 26.75 32.42 1.19
CA LEU A 743 26.35 31.05 1.55
C LEU A 743 24.82 31.00 1.71
N ILE A 744 24.17 30.12 0.98
CA ILE A 744 22.73 29.85 1.13
C ILE A 744 22.55 28.49 1.79
N ASP A 745 21.85 28.47 2.94
CA ASP A 745 21.47 27.23 3.63
C ASP A 745 20.06 27.31 4.19
N TYR A 746 19.31 26.22 4.08
CA TYR A 746 17.89 26.14 4.53
C TYR A 746 17.76 25.72 6.01
N ALA A 747 18.79 25.96 6.84
CA ALA A 747 18.66 25.77 8.28
C ALA A 747 17.56 26.68 8.85
N HIS A 748 16.68 26.11 9.69
CA HIS A 748 15.50 26.78 10.24
C HIS A 748 15.20 26.38 11.69
N ASN A 749 16.16 25.69 12.33
CA ASN A 749 16.09 25.28 13.73
C ASN A 749 17.44 25.52 14.42
N PRO A 750 17.49 25.55 15.77
CA PRO A 750 18.72 25.84 16.51
C PRO A 750 19.90 24.95 16.15
N ALA A 751 19.70 23.64 16.06
CA ALA A 751 20.76 22.70 15.72
C ALA A 751 21.31 22.91 14.29
N GLY A 752 20.45 23.32 13.35
CA GLY A 752 20.90 23.69 11.99
C GLY A 752 21.74 24.99 11.99
N TYR A 753 21.33 25.99 12.76
CA TYR A 753 22.10 27.23 12.92
C TYR A 753 23.46 26.98 13.57
N GLU A 754 23.52 26.13 14.60
CA GLU A 754 24.79 25.73 15.23
C GLU A 754 25.71 25.04 14.21
N ALA A 755 25.18 24.08 13.45
CA ALA A 755 25.96 23.33 12.47
C ALA A 755 26.52 24.23 11.36
N VAL A 756 25.74 25.14 10.79
CA VAL A 756 26.22 26.13 9.82
C VAL A 756 27.17 27.12 10.49
N GLY A 757 26.90 27.52 11.75
CA GLY A 757 27.72 28.40 12.55
C GLY A 757 29.13 27.89 12.77
N GLU A 758 29.34 26.59 13.00
CA GLU A 758 30.65 25.98 13.13
C GLU A 758 31.52 26.16 11.87
N PHE A 759 30.89 26.07 10.70
CA PHE A 759 31.58 26.36 9.43
C PHE A 759 31.90 27.87 9.30
N VAL A 760 30.90 28.72 9.56
CA VAL A 760 30.99 30.19 9.38
C VAL A 760 31.97 30.82 10.33
N GLN A 761 32.15 30.35 11.57
CA GLN A 761 33.12 30.87 12.55
C GLN A 761 34.57 30.78 12.07
N ASN A 762 34.86 29.83 11.15
CA ASN A 762 36.19 29.69 10.57
C ASN A 762 36.44 30.61 9.36
N TRP A 763 35.47 31.45 8.96
CA TRP A 763 35.62 32.37 7.83
C TRP A 763 36.56 33.53 8.19
N PRO A 764 37.54 33.85 7.33
CA PRO A 764 38.59 34.84 7.67
C PRO A 764 38.10 36.30 7.59
N GLY A 765 36.97 36.59 6.96
CA GLY A 765 36.41 37.93 6.78
C GLY A 765 35.20 38.22 7.67
N GLU A 766 34.56 39.39 7.45
CA GLU A 766 33.30 39.74 8.11
C GLU A 766 32.23 38.71 7.83
N ARG A 767 31.43 38.36 8.81
CA ARG A 767 30.33 37.43 8.75
C ARG A 767 28.99 38.14 8.97
N LEU A 768 28.20 38.31 7.91
CA LEU A 768 26.89 38.89 7.95
C LEU A 768 25.82 37.83 7.82
N GLY A 769 24.91 37.74 8.78
CA GLY A 769 23.78 36.80 8.74
C GLY A 769 22.47 37.46 8.34
N VAL A 770 21.81 36.98 7.28
CA VAL A 770 20.41 37.28 6.96
C VAL A 770 19.57 36.14 7.48
N ILE A 771 18.95 36.34 8.65
CA ILE A 771 18.36 35.28 9.45
C ILE A 771 16.85 35.45 9.63
N GLY A 772 16.17 34.34 9.87
CA GLY A 772 14.74 34.29 10.16
C GLY A 772 14.36 32.95 10.75
N GLY A 773 13.09 32.75 11.02
CA GLY A 773 12.58 31.47 11.49
C GLY A 773 11.10 31.33 11.19
N PRO A 774 10.59 30.09 11.03
CA PRO A 774 9.16 29.85 10.76
C PRO A 774 8.27 30.29 11.92
N GLY A 775 7.13 30.92 11.63
CA GLY A 775 6.22 31.46 12.63
C GLY A 775 5.54 30.42 13.54
N ASP A 776 5.52 29.15 13.15
CA ASP A 776 4.97 28.03 13.93
C ASP A 776 5.95 27.44 14.97
N ARG A 777 7.10 28.09 15.19
CA ARG A 777 8.08 27.69 16.22
C ARG A 777 7.70 28.25 17.58
N ARG A 778 8.13 27.56 18.64
CA ARG A 778 7.99 28.04 20.01
C ARG A 778 8.83 29.33 20.20
N ASP A 779 8.38 30.20 21.06
CA ASP A 779 9.08 31.47 21.35
C ASP A 779 10.51 31.22 21.84
N GLU A 780 10.71 30.18 22.66
CA GLU A 780 12.02 29.78 23.18
C GLU A 780 13.00 29.36 22.07
N ASP A 781 12.51 28.64 21.04
CA ASP A 781 13.31 28.22 19.90
C ASP A 781 13.73 29.44 19.06
N LEU A 782 12.84 30.40 18.83
CA LEU A 782 13.14 31.65 18.13
C LEU A 782 14.17 32.52 18.91
N ILE A 783 14.02 32.60 20.23
CA ILE A 783 15.01 33.30 21.10
C ILE A 783 16.37 32.57 21.00
N LEU A 784 16.39 31.23 20.98
CA LEU A 784 17.61 30.48 20.88
C LEU A 784 18.30 30.67 19.52
N LEU A 785 17.54 30.77 18.41
CA LEU A 785 18.09 31.12 17.10
C LEU A 785 18.82 32.47 17.15
N GLY A 786 18.22 33.49 17.79
CA GLY A 786 18.84 34.79 17.97
C GLY A 786 20.15 34.75 18.78
N ARG A 787 20.19 33.97 19.87
CA ARG A 787 21.41 33.76 20.68
C ARG A 787 22.52 33.08 19.87
N ILE A 788 22.21 32.03 19.10
CA ILE A 788 23.19 31.38 18.26
C ILE A 788 23.73 32.35 17.22
N ALA A 789 22.87 33.11 16.54
CA ALA A 789 23.27 34.05 15.53
C ALA A 789 24.20 35.14 16.10
N ALA A 790 23.95 35.63 17.32
CA ALA A 790 24.81 36.64 17.99
C ALA A 790 26.23 36.11 18.30
N LYS A 791 26.42 34.80 18.46
CA LYS A 791 27.73 34.14 18.63
C LYS A 791 28.47 33.97 17.32
N VAL A 792 27.75 33.82 16.23
CA VAL A 792 28.29 33.43 14.91
C VAL A 792 28.62 34.65 14.05
N PHE A 793 27.72 35.65 14.01
CA PHE A 793 27.79 36.73 13.06
C PHE A 793 28.31 38.04 13.69
N ASP A 794 29.05 38.79 12.92
CA ASP A 794 29.54 40.11 13.28
C ASP A 794 28.40 41.16 13.06
N ARG A 795 27.58 40.92 12.01
CA ARG A 795 26.38 41.74 11.71
C ARG A 795 25.21 40.84 11.39
N ILE A 796 24.02 41.29 11.78
CA ILE A 796 22.80 40.46 11.64
C ILE A 796 21.68 41.31 11.03
N ILE A 797 21.03 40.79 10.01
CA ILE A 797 19.76 41.27 9.46
C ILE A 797 18.69 40.27 9.78
N VAL A 798 17.69 40.68 10.56
CA VAL A 798 16.56 39.82 10.93
C VAL A 798 15.41 40.05 9.94
N LYS A 799 14.99 38.95 9.27
CA LYS A 799 13.83 38.98 8.35
C LYS A 799 12.70 38.07 8.84
N GLU A 800 11.57 38.13 8.21
CA GLU A 800 10.47 37.19 8.43
C GLU A 800 10.11 36.45 7.15
N ASP A 801 9.50 35.28 7.32
CA ASP A 801 8.89 34.49 6.22
C ASP A 801 7.63 35.22 5.72
N ASP A 802 7.27 35.08 4.45
CA ASP A 802 6.05 35.66 3.88
C ASP A 802 4.80 35.06 4.54
N ASP A 803 4.85 33.71 4.80
CA ASP A 803 3.84 33.00 5.57
C ASP A 803 4.24 32.89 7.05
N ASN A 804 3.70 33.79 7.89
CA ASN A 804 3.92 33.77 9.34
C ASN A 804 3.16 32.67 10.09
N ARG A 805 2.48 31.75 9.39
CA ARG A 805 1.77 30.59 9.97
C ARG A 805 0.88 30.97 11.18
N GLY A 806 0.16 32.07 11.07
CA GLY A 806 -0.76 32.54 12.09
C GLY A 806 -0.17 33.51 13.16
N ARG A 807 1.13 33.79 13.13
CA ARG A 807 1.76 34.77 13.99
C ARG A 807 1.64 36.17 13.37
N GLU A 808 1.49 37.21 14.20
CA GLU A 808 1.46 38.61 13.73
C GLU A 808 2.78 38.99 13.04
N ARG A 809 2.70 39.85 12.03
CA ARG A 809 3.87 40.40 11.32
C ARG A 809 4.79 41.13 12.27
N GLY A 810 6.07 40.85 12.28
CA GLY A 810 7.07 41.36 13.23
C GLY A 810 7.29 40.46 14.44
N GLY A 811 6.33 39.62 14.81
CA GLY A 811 6.38 38.85 16.04
C GLY A 811 7.50 37.79 16.07
N THR A 812 7.79 37.15 14.93
CA THR A 812 8.92 36.23 14.82
C THR A 812 10.25 36.96 14.95
N ALA A 813 10.40 38.08 14.25
CA ALA A 813 11.59 38.92 14.30
C ALA A 813 11.86 39.44 15.72
N ASP A 814 10.84 39.89 16.47
CA ASP A 814 10.98 40.37 17.83
C ASP A 814 11.57 39.33 18.79
N PHE A 815 11.15 38.06 18.70
CA PHE A 815 11.72 36.99 19.52
C PHE A 815 13.18 36.71 19.15
N ILE A 816 13.52 36.71 17.86
CA ILE A 816 14.90 36.51 17.39
C ILE A 816 15.78 37.71 17.90
N VAL A 817 15.34 38.96 17.74
CA VAL A 817 16.03 40.14 18.22
C VAL A 817 16.22 40.09 19.74
N LYS A 818 15.18 39.69 20.48
CA LYS A 818 15.29 39.46 21.93
C LYS A 818 16.41 38.47 22.27
N GLY A 819 16.52 37.36 21.50
CA GLY A 819 17.59 36.38 21.67
C GLY A 819 18.99 36.98 21.40
N ILE A 820 19.11 37.78 20.33
CA ILE A 820 20.37 38.45 19.97
C ILE A 820 20.83 39.38 21.11
N LEU A 821 19.94 40.24 21.61
CA LEU A 821 20.24 41.21 22.66
C LEU A 821 20.48 40.52 24.03
N GLN A 822 19.90 39.39 24.30
CA GLN A 822 20.20 38.60 25.51
C GLN A 822 21.62 38.04 25.50
N GLU A 823 22.14 37.67 24.34
CA GLU A 823 23.49 37.11 24.19
C GLU A 823 24.55 38.25 24.08
N LYS A 824 24.25 39.31 23.29
CA LYS A 824 25.17 40.39 22.98
C LYS A 824 24.41 41.70 22.89
N LEU A 825 24.44 42.50 23.97
CA LEU A 825 23.70 43.79 24.11
C LEU A 825 24.06 44.81 23.05
N ASP A 826 25.31 44.82 22.58
CA ASP A 826 25.86 45.71 21.58
C ASP A 826 25.96 45.10 20.18
N ALA A 827 25.16 44.04 19.90
CA ALA A 827 25.17 43.39 18.59
C ALA A 827 24.74 44.40 17.49
N HIS A 828 25.49 44.37 16.38
CA HIS A 828 25.12 45.08 15.16
C HIS A 828 23.98 44.34 14.48
N GLN A 829 22.74 44.69 14.82
CA GLN A 829 21.56 44.07 14.25
C GLN A 829 20.62 45.10 13.63
N GLU A 830 19.94 44.70 12.55
CA GLU A 830 18.91 45.45 11.84
C GLU A 830 17.71 44.55 11.56
N THR A 831 16.51 45.06 11.58
CA THR A 831 15.31 44.31 11.23
C THR A 831 14.75 44.81 9.89
N ILE A 832 14.74 43.94 8.89
CA ILE A 832 14.16 44.14 7.56
C ILE A 832 13.23 42.97 7.28
N LEU A 833 11.94 43.12 7.50
CA LEU A 833 10.97 42.03 7.50
C LEU A 833 10.80 41.34 6.13
N ASP A 834 11.01 42.09 5.03
CA ASP A 834 10.94 41.54 3.67
C ASP A 834 12.23 40.81 3.32
N GLU A 835 12.12 39.53 2.93
CA GLU A 835 13.27 38.64 2.64
C GLU A 835 14.13 39.18 1.50
N ILE A 836 13.53 39.66 0.41
CA ILE A 836 14.27 40.18 -0.75
C ILE A 836 15.07 41.44 -0.38
N GLN A 837 14.43 42.35 0.34
CA GLN A 837 15.10 43.60 0.82
C GLN A 837 16.20 43.29 1.83
N ALA A 838 15.98 42.30 2.72
CA ALA A 838 16.99 41.86 3.68
C ALA A 838 18.22 41.26 2.98
N ILE A 839 18.00 40.43 1.94
CA ILE A 839 19.10 39.89 1.14
C ILE A 839 19.85 40.98 0.41
N HIS A 840 19.18 41.92 -0.24
CA HIS A 840 19.87 43.05 -0.91
C HIS A 840 20.67 43.89 0.08
N ALA A 841 20.10 44.23 1.24
CA ALA A 841 20.79 44.99 2.28
C ALA A 841 22.04 44.25 2.78
N GLY A 842 21.97 42.90 2.97
CA GLY A 842 23.13 42.07 3.33
C GLY A 842 24.25 42.12 2.29
N LEU A 843 23.88 42.01 1.02
CA LEU A 843 24.82 42.06 -0.10
C LEU A 843 25.50 43.41 -0.29
N ASP A 844 24.77 44.48 -0.01
CA ASP A 844 25.26 45.87 -0.17
C ASP A 844 26.08 46.31 1.06
N GLN A 845 25.89 45.71 2.21
CA GLN A 845 26.54 46.12 3.49
C GLN A 845 27.78 45.27 3.84
N VAL A 846 27.95 44.09 3.25
CA VAL A 846 29.09 43.20 3.56
C VAL A 846 30.44 43.85 3.12
N SER A 847 31.47 43.75 3.95
CA SER A 847 32.82 44.23 3.62
C SER A 847 33.49 43.35 2.55
N PRO A 848 34.42 43.86 1.77
CA PRO A 848 35.18 43.08 0.80
C PRO A 848 35.89 41.88 1.47
N GLY A 849 35.75 40.70 0.87
CA GLY A 849 36.26 39.44 1.42
C GLY A 849 35.33 38.81 2.50
N GLY A 850 34.27 39.47 2.86
CA GLY A 850 33.27 38.96 3.84
C GLY A 850 32.37 37.89 3.26
N LEU A 851 31.57 37.29 4.16
CA LEU A 851 30.58 36.24 3.89
C LEU A 851 29.19 36.72 4.31
N VAL A 852 28.26 36.69 3.37
CA VAL A 852 26.83 36.81 3.67
C VAL A 852 26.25 35.39 3.78
N VAL A 853 25.65 35.05 4.91
CA VAL A 853 24.92 33.78 5.11
C VAL A 853 23.44 34.07 5.08
N ILE A 854 22.73 33.43 4.17
CA ILE A 854 21.30 33.61 3.97
C ILE A 854 20.59 32.34 4.38
N PHE A 855 19.64 32.45 5.32
CA PHE A 855 18.69 31.41 5.67
C PHE A 855 17.31 31.76 5.05
N PRO A 856 17.06 31.33 3.79
CA PRO A 856 15.88 31.77 3.06
C PRO A 856 14.63 30.99 3.42
N GLU A 857 13.46 31.60 3.30
CA GLU A 857 12.19 30.90 3.20
C GLU A 857 12.09 30.16 1.85
N SER A 858 12.37 30.88 0.75
CA SER A 858 12.37 30.34 -0.60
C SER A 858 13.80 30.19 -1.16
N VAL A 859 14.31 28.97 -1.10
CA VAL A 859 15.63 28.63 -1.64
C VAL A 859 15.77 29.01 -3.11
N THR A 860 14.77 28.72 -3.95
CA THR A 860 14.79 29.04 -5.38
C THR A 860 14.87 30.55 -5.62
N ARG A 861 14.12 31.33 -4.85
CA ARG A 861 14.11 32.82 -4.94
C ARG A 861 15.47 33.39 -4.57
N ALA A 862 16.06 32.92 -3.46
CA ALA A 862 17.38 33.34 -3.03
C ALA A 862 18.49 32.99 -4.03
N ILE A 863 18.51 31.74 -4.54
CA ILE A 863 19.49 31.31 -5.54
C ILE A 863 19.39 32.16 -6.82
N ASN A 864 18.18 32.38 -7.35
CA ASN A 864 18.00 33.19 -8.56
C ASN A 864 18.52 34.62 -8.38
N LEU A 865 18.23 35.24 -7.23
CA LEU A 865 18.68 36.57 -6.91
C LEU A 865 20.22 36.68 -6.88
N ILE A 866 20.91 35.69 -6.28
CA ILE A 866 22.37 35.66 -6.25
C ILE A 866 22.95 35.40 -7.63
N GLN A 867 22.36 34.52 -8.43
CA GLN A 867 22.81 34.26 -9.80
C GLN A 867 22.63 35.45 -10.73
N GLU A 868 21.57 36.24 -10.54
CA GLU A 868 21.38 37.51 -11.25
C GLU A 868 22.46 38.54 -10.87
N ARG A 869 22.79 38.63 -9.58
CA ARG A 869 23.85 39.51 -9.08
C ARG A 869 25.25 39.11 -9.57
N GLN A 870 25.51 37.80 -9.79
CA GLN A 870 26.79 37.31 -10.37
C GLN A 870 26.95 37.70 -11.83
N LYS A 871 25.86 37.87 -12.58
CA LYS A 871 25.89 38.23 -14.03
C LYS A 871 26.12 39.73 -14.27
N ASN A 872 25.77 40.55 -13.29
CA ASN A 872 25.91 42.01 -13.32
C ASN A 872 27.22 42.49 -12.67
#